data_e1d8423a03eddd9a06e58eb7c8909c20
#
_entry.id   e1d8423a03eddd9a06e58eb7c8909c20
#
_cell.length_a   1.000
_cell.length_b   1.000
_cell.length_c   1.000
_cell.angle_alpha   90.00
_cell.angle_beta   90.00
_cell.angle_gamma   90.00
#
_symmetry.space_group_name_H-M   'P 1'
#
loop_
_entity.id
_entity.type
_entity.pdbx_description
1 polymer ?
#
loop_
_entity_poly.entity_id
_entity_poly.type
_entity_poly.pdbx_seq_one_letter_code
_entity_poly.pdbx_strand_id
1 'polypeptide(L)'
;MKMSVSSPQYRISALCLGTWMALGMVTYANAAIVVDQQKSPDTTVNVAGNGATVVDVSAPSSGGVSHNYYKQFDVNSAGVVLNNGAGSSNTTLAGNVNGNANMSHGSASVILNEVASSSPSQLNGMVEVAGKKAAVIIANPSGITCDGCGFINTSRSTLVTGTVDMNAGKVSSFKVTDGKIVITGKGMDDRGTDYTDLISRSAVINAQLTARELRIVTGTNKVNYKTLNTKKILPDLFSDEPSLALDVSSLGGMYANKIQLIGTENGVGVRNNGIISTAAQDISISVDGKLENNNIISANTDLLIDTNQHDVDNDNGRLQAERNLAIASSKLDNNNNGLITAKDININTHGNTLDNNGRGIIASGSINIAAGDITNGSRITGNDDLTISAGTLNNRGEISANTVSISAGKLNNQDLIQAQQALTIVSDTLENEKDGLISSGTDTRLQTHDIHNRGKIYAQGALDAYASHSLDNEQGTLAAIGNMTLDTKTLSNTAGSIFSARQLDIVADKIDNSAGLFTEGGTIAGNTVTVSSGYFNNDKGTVKGNKIYLQGDTFDVGNGHIAATGDITVNADDDFYVNNHGSVESKAGNININAADNFSNDGTIKATGAINLNSSTFSNKGSISTGDKIAIYAAKSFENENHGYINGRNGLSIEAVNTLDNEGSLYSYDTITLRSHKVTNHSGAKISSDDNEIFTDRFVNHGRIEGYYDLHDY
;
A
#
# COMPACT_ATOMS: atom_id res chain seq x y z
N MET A 1 57.16 16.26 -8.18
CA MET A 1 57.45 14.85 -8.47
C MET A 1 56.41 14.33 -9.45
N LYS A 2 56.79 14.16 -10.70
CA LYS A 2 55.94 13.69 -11.80
C LYS A 2 55.74 12.19 -11.66
N MET A 3 54.52 11.68 -11.71
CA MET A 3 54.26 10.26 -12.02
C MET A 3 53.25 10.16 -13.17
N SER A 4 53.71 9.46 -14.18
CA SER A 4 53.13 9.23 -15.47
C SER A 4 51.96 8.25 -15.42
N VAL A 5 50.90 8.58 -16.16
CA VAL A 5 49.79 7.68 -16.50
C VAL A 5 50.19 6.83 -17.70
N SER A 6 50.21 5.50 -17.57
CA SER A 6 50.37 4.56 -18.67
C SER A 6 48.99 4.01 -19.08
N SER A 7 48.59 4.28 -20.32
CA SER A 7 47.46 3.65 -21.02
C SER A 7 47.84 2.26 -21.56
N PRO A 8 46.97 1.25 -21.50
CA PRO A 8 47.20 0.01 -22.21
C PRO A 8 46.75 0.13 -23.67
N GLN A 9 47.69 -0.06 -24.60
CA GLN A 9 47.43 -0.25 -26.03
C GLN A 9 46.87 -1.64 -26.27
N TYR A 10 45.70 -1.71 -26.86
CA TYR A 10 45.21 -2.96 -27.49
C TYR A 10 45.84 -3.16 -28.85
N ARG A 11 46.56 -4.27 -29.00
CA ARG A 11 47.11 -4.74 -30.26
C ARG A 11 45.98 -5.37 -31.06
N ILE A 12 45.64 -4.80 -32.22
CA ILE A 12 44.78 -5.40 -33.24
C ILE A 12 45.68 -6.35 -34.06
N SER A 13 45.46 -7.66 -33.97
CA SER A 13 46.04 -8.63 -34.85
C SER A 13 45.18 -8.72 -36.12
N ALA A 14 45.76 -8.34 -37.24
CA ALA A 14 45.17 -8.53 -38.55
C ALA A 14 45.11 -10.05 -38.87
N LEU A 15 43.93 -10.59 -39.06
CA LEU A 15 43.73 -11.92 -39.67
C LEU A 15 43.16 -11.75 -41.06
N CYS A 16 43.82 -12.40 -42.00
CA CYS A 16 43.64 -12.32 -43.44
C CYS A 16 42.19 -12.53 -43.89
N LEU A 17 41.72 -11.61 -44.76
CA LEU A 17 40.59 -11.80 -45.63
C LEU A 17 40.92 -12.86 -46.71
N GLY A 18 40.29 -14.02 -46.56
CA GLY A 18 40.10 -14.95 -47.67
C GLY A 18 38.74 -14.69 -48.29
N THR A 19 38.67 -13.95 -49.38
CA THR A 19 37.48 -13.77 -50.19
C THR A 19 37.11 -15.04 -50.90
N TRP A 20 36.12 -15.77 -50.42
CA TRP A 20 35.32 -16.66 -51.23
C TRP A 20 34.02 -15.94 -51.59
N MET A 21 33.96 -15.34 -52.81
CA MET A 21 32.67 -15.01 -53.43
C MET A 21 31.99 -16.31 -53.82
N ALA A 22 31.20 -16.88 -52.93
CA ALA A 22 30.12 -17.75 -53.31
C ALA A 22 28.98 -16.83 -53.81
N LEU A 23 28.83 -16.69 -55.13
CA LEU A 23 27.55 -16.27 -55.71
C LEU A 23 26.50 -17.32 -55.33
N GLY A 24 25.95 -17.21 -54.15
CA GLY A 24 24.69 -17.82 -53.80
C GLY A 24 23.64 -17.10 -54.66
N MET A 25 23.18 -17.72 -55.72
CA MET A 25 21.87 -17.38 -56.25
C MET A 25 20.89 -17.53 -55.11
N VAL A 26 20.45 -16.41 -54.54
CA VAL A 26 19.24 -16.38 -53.71
C VAL A 26 18.13 -16.70 -54.70
N THR A 27 17.81 -17.98 -54.85
CA THR A 27 16.52 -18.37 -55.37
C THR A 27 15.51 -17.85 -54.39
N TYR A 28 14.89 -16.70 -54.65
CA TYR A 28 13.61 -16.38 -54.04
C TYR A 28 12.71 -17.59 -54.35
N ALA A 29 12.52 -18.45 -53.37
CA ALA A 29 11.46 -19.43 -53.38
C ALA A 29 10.18 -18.62 -53.59
N ASN A 30 9.61 -18.66 -54.79
CA ASN A 30 8.33 -18.04 -55.05
C ASN A 30 7.35 -18.64 -54.03
N ALA A 31 6.83 -17.79 -53.17
CA ALA A 31 5.78 -18.18 -52.21
C ALA A 31 4.71 -18.93 -53.05
N ALA A 32 4.46 -20.17 -52.71
CA ALA A 32 3.60 -21.03 -53.50
C ALA A 32 2.50 -21.64 -52.62
N ILE A 33 1.30 -21.68 -53.17
CA ILE A 33 0.20 -22.47 -52.62
C ILE A 33 0.21 -23.80 -53.39
N VAL A 34 0.49 -24.90 -52.70
CA VAL A 34 0.54 -26.26 -53.26
C VAL A 34 -0.53 -27.12 -52.59
N VAL A 35 -1.60 -27.39 -53.30
CA VAL A 35 -2.71 -28.24 -52.84
C VAL A 35 -2.27 -29.70 -52.69
N ASP A 36 -2.72 -30.34 -51.62
CA ASP A 36 -2.67 -31.80 -51.50
C ASP A 36 -3.83 -32.41 -52.32
N GLN A 37 -3.58 -32.68 -53.59
CA GLN A 37 -4.57 -33.18 -54.52
C GLN A 37 -5.18 -34.53 -54.12
N GLN A 38 -4.52 -35.30 -53.23
CA GLN A 38 -5.09 -36.56 -52.72
C GLN A 38 -6.20 -36.32 -51.72
N LYS A 39 -6.06 -35.24 -50.88
CA LYS A 39 -7.03 -34.90 -49.83
C LYS A 39 -8.04 -33.85 -50.29
N SER A 40 -7.70 -33.00 -51.22
CA SER A 40 -8.54 -31.91 -51.75
C SER A 40 -8.50 -31.88 -53.29
N PRO A 41 -9.08 -32.89 -53.98
CA PRO A 41 -9.02 -32.98 -55.42
C PRO A 41 -9.77 -31.85 -56.15
N ASP A 42 -10.80 -31.28 -55.49
CA ASP A 42 -11.63 -30.21 -56.05
C ASP A 42 -11.07 -28.79 -55.79
N THR A 43 -10.02 -28.65 -54.99
CA THR A 43 -9.36 -27.36 -54.75
C THR A 43 -8.38 -27.07 -55.88
N THR A 44 -8.55 -25.96 -56.59
CA THR A 44 -7.65 -25.56 -57.69
C THR A 44 -7.00 -24.21 -57.41
N VAL A 45 -5.82 -24.01 -58.01
CA VAL A 45 -5.02 -22.79 -57.84
C VAL A 45 -4.71 -22.17 -59.21
N ASN A 46 -5.04 -20.91 -59.36
CA ASN A 46 -4.78 -20.10 -60.52
C ASN A 46 -4.02 -18.82 -60.11
N VAL A 47 -3.36 -18.15 -61.04
CA VAL A 47 -2.67 -16.88 -60.80
C VAL A 47 -3.32 -15.81 -61.67
N ALA A 48 -3.75 -14.71 -61.03
CA ALA A 48 -4.31 -13.56 -61.72
C ALA A 48 -3.22 -12.76 -62.47
N GLY A 49 -3.59 -11.93 -63.40
CA GLY A 49 -2.64 -11.19 -64.27
C GLY A 49 -1.74 -10.20 -63.51
N ASN A 50 -2.10 -9.83 -62.28
CA ASN A 50 -1.31 -8.98 -61.39
C ASN A 50 -0.45 -9.77 -60.36
N GLY A 51 -0.39 -11.10 -60.50
CA GLY A 51 0.41 -11.97 -59.62
C GLY A 51 -0.30 -12.45 -58.36
N ALA A 52 -1.54 -12.04 -58.10
CA ALA A 52 -2.33 -12.56 -56.97
C ALA A 52 -2.74 -14.01 -57.23
N THR A 53 -2.65 -14.86 -56.23
CA THR A 53 -3.07 -16.26 -56.32
C THR A 53 -4.58 -16.38 -56.09
N VAL A 54 -5.30 -17.09 -56.95
CA VAL A 54 -6.74 -17.38 -56.76
C VAL A 54 -6.90 -18.86 -56.48
N VAL A 55 -7.53 -19.19 -55.38
CA VAL A 55 -7.83 -20.57 -54.95
C VAL A 55 -9.34 -20.78 -55.05
N ASP A 56 -9.77 -21.64 -55.95
CA ASP A 56 -11.14 -22.14 -55.95
C ASP A 56 -11.25 -23.19 -54.85
N VAL A 57 -11.82 -22.79 -53.70
CA VAL A 57 -11.90 -23.65 -52.52
C VAL A 57 -12.93 -24.78 -52.69
N SER A 58 -12.75 -25.90 -52.00
CA SER A 58 -13.62 -27.09 -52.08
C SER A 58 -15.05 -26.79 -51.63
N ALA A 59 -16.00 -27.59 -52.09
CA ALA A 59 -17.42 -27.48 -51.69
C ALA A 59 -17.58 -27.57 -50.15
N PRO A 60 -18.47 -26.75 -49.55
CA PRO A 60 -18.67 -26.79 -48.13
C PRO A 60 -19.40 -28.06 -47.68
N SER A 61 -19.02 -28.59 -46.53
CA SER A 61 -19.71 -29.65 -45.82
C SER A 61 -21.13 -29.25 -45.41
N SER A 62 -21.94 -30.20 -44.93
CA SER A 62 -23.25 -29.92 -44.35
C SER A 62 -23.17 -28.95 -43.12
N GLY A 63 -22.02 -28.86 -42.52
CA GLY A 63 -21.69 -27.91 -41.43
C GLY A 63 -21.27 -26.52 -41.92
N GLY A 64 -21.17 -26.29 -43.22
CA GLY A 64 -20.79 -25.03 -43.85
C GLY A 64 -19.27 -24.79 -43.91
N VAL A 65 -18.43 -25.81 -43.76
CA VAL A 65 -16.96 -25.70 -43.80
C VAL A 65 -16.43 -26.18 -45.17
N SER A 66 -15.75 -25.30 -45.89
CA SER A 66 -14.88 -25.67 -47.02
C SER A 66 -13.52 -26.07 -46.47
N HIS A 67 -13.16 -27.37 -46.53
CA HIS A 67 -11.94 -27.92 -45.98
C HIS A 67 -10.94 -28.18 -47.07
N ASN A 68 -9.83 -27.46 -47.08
CA ASN A 68 -8.82 -27.49 -48.11
C ASN A 68 -7.48 -27.94 -47.54
N TYR A 69 -6.88 -28.98 -48.05
CA TYR A 69 -5.59 -29.51 -47.62
C TYR A 69 -4.46 -29.06 -48.56
N TYR A 70 -3.36 -28.63 -47.96
CA TYR A 70 -2.20 -28.14 -48.67
C TYR A 70 -0.92 -28.88 -48.25
N LYS A 71 0.02 -29.03 -49.15
CA LYS A 71 1.41 -29.36 -48.88
C LYS A 71 2.22 -28.11 -48.52
N GLN A 72 1.81 -26.95 -49.04
CA GLN A 72 2.39 -25.65 -48.72
C GLN A 72 1.33 -24.57 -48.89
N PHE A 73 1.24 -23.65 -47.96
CA PHE A 73 0.35 -22.49 -48.03
C PHE A 73 1.16 -21.23 -47.71
N ASP A 74 1.79 -20.66 -48.74
CA ASP A 74 2.52 -19.41 -48.65
C ASP A 74 1.84 -18.34 -49.49
N VAL A 75 1.69 -17.15 -48.89
CA VAL A 75 1.08 -16.00 -49.53
C VAL A 75 2.18 -15.02 -49.92
N ASN A 76 2.30 -14.71 -51.21
CA ASN A 76 3.24 -13.70 -51.69
C ASN A 76 2.71 -12.26 -51.45
N SER A 77 3.50 -11.25 -51.79
CA SER A 77 3.12 -9.84 -51.55
C SER A 77 1.95 -9.35 -52.43
N ALA A 78 1.58 -10.06 -53.51
CA ALA A 78 0.39 -9.76 -54.29
C ALA A 78 -0.90 -10.29 -53.64
N GLY A 79 -0.77 -11.23 -52.68
CA GLY A 79 -1.85 -11.80 -51.90
C GLY A 79 -2.51 -13.04 -52.51
N VAL A 80 -3.51 -13.55 -51.80
CA VAL A 80 -4.31 -14.70 -52.22
C VAL A 80 -5.80 -14.39 -52.11
N VAL A 81 -6.57 -14.84 -53.07
CA VAL A 81 -8.04 -14.79 -53.09
C VAL A 81 -8.58 -16.19 -52.88
N LEU A 82 -9.32 -16.43 -51.82
CA LEU A 82 -10.08 -17.65 -51.56
C LEU A 82 -11.48 -17.49 -52.18
N ASN A 83 -11.71 -18.17 -53.31
CA ASN A 83 -12.92 -17.99 -54.09
C ASN A 83 -14.09 -18.76 -53.49
N ASN A 84 -14.97 -18.03 -52.77
CA ASN A 84 -16.17 -18.50 -52.07
C ASN A 84 -17.48 -18.08 -52.80
N GLY A 85 -17.38 -17.65 -54.05
CA GLY A 85 -18.51 -17.16 -54.84
C GLY A 85 -18.97 -18.16 -55.86
N ALA A 86 -20.28 -18.45 -55.96
CA ALA A 86 -20.85 -19.25 -57.03
C ALA A 86 -20.89 -18.49 -58.39
N GLY A 87 -21.00 -17.17 -58.35
CA GLY A 87 -20.92 -16.26 -59.49
C GLY A 87 -19.64 -15.41 -59.45
N SER A 88 -19.38 -14.64 -60.52
CA SER A 88 -18.26 -13.74 -60.58
C SER A 88 -18.26 -12.73 -59.43
N SER A 89 -17.11 -12.46 -58.88
CA SER A 89 -16.92 -11.55 -57.73
C SER A 89 -15.81 -10.55 -58.04
N ASN A 90 -16.04 -9.29 -57.69
CA ASN A 90 -15.00 -8.27 -57.79
C ASN A 90 -14.20 -8.29 -56.49
N THR A 91 -12.89 -8.46 -56.59
CA THR A 91 -11.96 -8.56 -55.46
C THR A 91 -10.97 -7.41 -55.49
N THR A 92 -10.48 -7.03 -54.33
CA THR A 92 -9.45 -5.99 -54.14
C THR A 92 -8.10 -6.46 -54.70
N LEU A 93 -7.76 -7.74 -54.47
CA LEU A 93 -6.44 -8.30 -54.82
C LEU A 93 -6.32 -8.76 -56.28
N ALA A 94 -7.34 -9.40 -56.81
CA ALA A 94 -7.25 -10.05 -58.15
C ALA A 94 -8.21 -9.42 -59.17
N GLY A 95 -8.93 -8.35 -58.83
CA GLY A 95 -9.96 -7.77 -59.69
C GLY A 95 -11.17 -8.72 -59.82
N ASN A 96 -11.70 -8.87 -61.05
CA ASN A 96 -12.85 -9.74 -61.26
C ASN A 96 -12.42 -11.21 -61.31
N VAL A 97 -12.98 -12.02 -60.44
CA VAL A 97 -12.73 -13.47 -60.33
C VAL A 97 -14.00 -14.22 -60.76
N ASN A 98 -13.86 -15.19 -61.61
CA ASN A 98 -14.99 -16.04 -62.06
C ASN A 98 -15.58 -16.84 -60.90
N GLY A 99 -16.84 -17.26 -61.02
CA GLY A 99 -17.47 -18.10 -60.01
C GLY A 99 -16.78 -19.45 -59.84
N ASN A 100 -16.72 -19.92 -58.60
CA ASN A 100 -16.20 -21.24 -58.25
C ASN A 100 -17.34 -22.28 -58.36
N ALA A 101 -17.19 -23.27 -59.24
CA ALA A 101 -18.16 -24.32 -59.47
C ALA A 101 -18.49 -25.15 -58.21
N ASN A 102 -17.53 -25.27 -57.30
CA ASN A 102 -17.70 -25.95 -56.02
C ASN A 102 -18.73 -25.26 -55.07
N MET A 103 -19.06 -24.00 -55.35
CA MET A 103 -20.03 -23.21 -54.60
C MET A 103 -21.46 -23.28 -55.16
N SER A 104 -21.72 -24.14 -56.10
CA SER A 104 -23.05 -24.29 -56.76
C SER A 104 -24.18 -24.61 -55.77
N HIS A 105 -23.90 -25.25 -54.65
CA HIS A 105 -24.85 -25.60 -53.61
C HIS A 105 -24.80 -24.64 -52.39
N GLY A 106 -24.08 -23.54 -52.49
CA GLY A 106 -23.95 -22.51 -51.47
C GLY A 106 -22.49 -22.22 -51.09
N SER A 107 -22.26 -21.01 -50.61
CA SER A 107 -20.93 -20.58 -50.19
C SER A 107 -20.62 -21.09 -48.76
N ALA A 108 -19.35 -21.32 -48.48
CA ALA A 108 -18.87 -21.69 -47.15
C ALA A 108 -19.08 -20.55 -46.14
N SER A 109 -19.37 -20.92 -44.92
CA SER A 109 -19.33 -20.00 -43.75
C SER A 109 -17.96 -19.99 -43.07
N VAL A 110 -17.17 -21.06 -43.24
CA VAL A 110 -15.80 -21.21 -42.75
C VAL A 110 -14.96 -21.80 -43.90
N ILE A 111 -13.83 -21.20 -44.22
CA ILE A 111 -12.82 -21.72 -45.11
C ILE A 111 -11.63 -22.17 -44.29
N LEU A 112 -11.43 -23.47 -44.17
CA LEU A 112 -10.32 -24.09 -43.47
C LEU A 112 -9.22 -24.44 -44.44
N ASN A 113 -8.04 -23.87 -44.27
CA ASN A 113 -6.82 -24.16 -45.02
C ASN A 113 -5.86 -24.89 -44.06
N GLU A 114 -5.74 -26.20 -44.24
CA GLU A 114 -4.93 -27.08 -43.38
C GLU A 114 -3.67 -27.54 -44.12
N VAL A 115 -2.49 -27.25 -43.57
CA VAL A 115 -1.20 -27.66 -44.09
C VAL A 115 -0.75 -28.93 -43.38
N ALA A 116 -0.49 -29.98 -44.17
CA ALA A 116 -0.14 -31.31 -43.63
C ALA A 116 1.35 -31.67 -43.83
N SER A 117 2.18 -30.71 -44.21
CA SER A 117 3.63 -30.89 -44.40
C SER A 117 4.41 -30.36 -43.16
N SER A 118 5.72 -30.59 -43.17
CA SER A 118 6.66 -30.05 -42.16
C SER A 118 7.19 -28.64 -42.53
N SER A 119 6.64 -27.97 -43.53
CA SER A 119 7.07 -26.63 -43.94
C SER A 119 6.21 -25.56 -43.29
N PRO A 120 6.79 -24.58 -42.57
CA PRO A 120 6.05 -23.44 -42.02
C PRO A 120 5.41 -22.60 -43.14
N SER A 121 4.28 -21.98 -42.84
CA SER A 121 3.61 -21.03 -43.77
C SER A 121 4.20 -19.64 -43.67
N GLN A 122 4.44 -19.00 -44.85
CA GLN A 122 4.92 -17.63 -44.98
C GLN A 122 3.79 -16.75 -45.56
N LEU A 123 3.22 -15.86 -44.74
CA LEU A 123 2.12 -14.98 -45.12
C LEU A 123 2.68 -13.56 -45.35
N ASN A 124 3.14 -13.29 -46.58
CA ASN A 124 3.77 -12.02 -46.96
C ASN A 124 2.81 -11.07 -47.69
N GLY A 125 1.52 -11.32 -47.63
CA GLY A 125 0.47 -10.53 -48.28
C GLY A 125 -0.91 -10.83 -47.72
N MET A 126 -1.92 -10.10 -48.22
CA MET A 126 -3.30 -10.19 -47.77
C MET A 126 -4.00 -11.48 -48.26
N VAL A 127 -4.96 -11.96 -47.48
CA VAL A 127 -5.87 -13.06 -47.81
C VAL A 127 -7.28 -12.48 -47.97
N GLU A 128 -7.85 -12.57 -49.18
CA GLU A 128 -9.20 -12.05 -49.47
C GLU A 128 -10.18 -13.20 -49.73
N VAL A 129 -11.38 -13.10 -49.19
CA VAL A 129 -12.49 -14.00 -49.53
C VAL A 129 -13.31 -13.38 -50.67
N ALA A 130 -13.33 -14.01 -51.83
CA ALA A 130 -14.23 -13.58 -52.91
C ALA A 130 -15.65 -14.06 -52.67
N GLY A 131 -16.64 -13.26 -53.06
CA GLY A 131 -18.05 -13.57 -52.90
C GLY A 131 -18.57 -13.38 -51.49
N LYS A 132 -19.19 -14.42 -50.91
CA LYS A 132 -19.80 -14.33 -49.58
C LYS A 132 -18.73 -14.32 -48.47
N LYS A 133 -18.84 -13.35 -47.55
CA LYS A 133 -17.98 -13.25 -46.35
C LYS A 133 -17.95 -14.57 -45.55
N ALA A 134 -16.79 -15.03 -45.15
CA ALA A 134 -16.60 -16.27 -44.40
C ALA A 134 -15.52 -16.09 -43.31
N ALA A 135 -15.50 -16.95 -42.31
CA ALA A 135 -14.35 -17.10 -41.45
C ALA A 135 -13.22 -17.85 -42.17
N VAL A 136 -11.97 -17.44 -41.95
CA VAL A 136 -10.79 -18.07 -42.57
C VAL A 136 -9.91 -18.63 -41.45
N ILE A 137 -9.57 -19.92 -41.58
CA ILE A 137 -8.63 -20.61 -40.70
C ILE A 137 -7.43 -21.03 -41.55
N ILE A 138 -6.22 -20.68 -41.11
CA ILE A 138 -4.95 -21.21 -41.60
C ILE A 138 -4.33 -22.04 -40.48
N ALA A 139 -4.31 -23.35 -40.66
CA ALA A 139 -3.80 -24.30 -39.68
C ALA A 139 -2.51 -24.94 -40.19
N ASN A 140 -1.39 -24.69 -39.51
CA ASN A 140 -0.10 -25.28 -39.84
C ASN A 140 0.71 -25.65 -38.58
N PRO A 141 0.76 -26.93 -38.19
CA PRO A 141 1.52 -27.37 -37.03
C PRO A 141 3.01 -27.00 -37.04
N SER A 142 3.59 -26.81 -38.23
CA SER A 142 5.01 -26.47 -38.40
C SER A 142 5.33 -24.97 -38.15
N GLY A 143 4.32 -24.14 -37.93
CA GLY A 143 4.48 -22.71 -37.67
C GLY A 143 3.94 -21.80 -38.74
N ILE A 144 3.73 -20.53 -38.40
CA ILE A 144 3.21 -19.49 -39.28
C ILE A 144 4.00 -18.21 -39.07
N THR A 145 4.50 -17.62 -40.15
CA THR A 145 5.13 -16.29 -40.14
C THR A 145 4.28 -15.32 -40.95
N CYS A 146 4.00 -14.14 -40.39
CA CYS A 146 3.31 -13.04 -41.04
C CYS A 146 4.26 -11.85 -41.22
N ASP A 147 4.44 -11.42 -42.46
CA ASP A 147 5.17 -10.22 -42.86
C ASP A 147 4.31 -9.38 -43.83
N GLY A 148 3.42 -8.58 -43.30
CA GLY A 148 2.45 -7.80 -44.07
C GLY A 148 1.19 -8.59 -44.39
N CYS A 149 0.79 -9.52 -43.57
CA CYS A 149 -0.46 -10.27 -43.73
C CYS A 149 -1.66 -9.53 -43.13
N GLY A 150 -2.84 -9.95 -43.55
CA GLY A 150 -4.14 -9.50 -43.07
C GLY A 150 -5.26 -10.12 -43.85
N PHE A 151 -6.52 -9.81 -43.56
CA PHE A 151 -7.66 -10.49 -44.16
C PHE A 151 -8.70 -9.47 -44.67
N ILE A 152 -9.24 -9.74 -45.84
CA ILE A 152 -10.26 -8.91 -46.49
C ILE A 152 -11.53 -9.75 -46.67
N ASN A 153 -12.69 -9.15 -46.43
CA ASN A 153 -14.00 -9.79 -46.48
C ASN A 153 -14.10 -11.05 -45.61
N THR A 154 -13.44 -11.02 -44.44
CA THR A 154 -13.35 -12.13 -43.51
C THR A 154 -14.06 -11.74 -42.20
N SER A 155 -14.91 -12.63 -41.65
CA SER A 155 -15.61 -12.38 -40.39
C SER A 155 -14.74 -12.72 -39.16
N ARG A 156 -13.88 -13.73 -39.28
CA ARG A 156 -12.95 -14.19 -38.28
C ARG A 156 -11.72 -14.78 -38.94
N SER A 157 -10.57 -14.26 -38.62
CA SER A 157 -9.28 -14.84 -39.02
C SER A 157 -8.73 -15.70 -37.87
N THR A 158 -8.26 -16.89 -38.15
CA THR A 158 -7.62 -17.77 -37.18
C THR A 158 -6.31 -18.32 -37.75
N LEU A 159 -5.18 -17.93 -37.14
CA LEU A 159 -3.89 -18.55 -37.40
C LEU A 159 -3.64 -19.55 -36.26
N VAL A 160 -3.43 -20.82 -36.60
CA VAL A 160 -3.27 -21.88 -35.61
C VAL A 160 -2.14 -22.83 -35.95
N THR A 161 -1.26 -23.11 -34.97
CA THR A 161 -0.19 -24.13 -35.10
C THR A 161 -0.62 -25.48 -34.55
N GLY A 162 -1.87 -25.84 -34.73
CA GLY A 162 -2.46 -27.10 -34.27
C GLY A 162 -3.16 -27.85 -35.38
N THR A 163 -3.42 -29.13 -35.12
CA THR A 163 -4.32 -29.95 -35.96
C THR A 163 -5.78 -29.61 -35.66
N VAL A 164 -6.63 -29.79 -36.64
CA VAL A 164 -8.05 -29.40 -36.55
C VAL A 164 -8.93 -30.62 -36.29
N ASP A 165 -9.70 -30.59 -35.22
CA ASP A 165 -10.73 -31.58 -34.94
C ASP A 165 -12.05 -31.14 -35.57
N MET A 166 -12.62 -31.98 -36.41
CA MET A 166 -13.93 -31.80 -37.03
C MET A 166 -15.02 -32.62 -36.32
N ASN A 167 -16.22 -32.07 -36.19
CA ASN A 167 -17.37 -32.80 -35.70
C ASN A 167 -18.62 -32.43 -36.50
N ALA A 168 -19.31 -33.42 -37.08
CA ALA A 168 -20.50 -33.24 -37.89
C ALA A 168 -20.32 -32.16 -39.00
N GLY A 169 -19.17 -32.17 -39.67
CA GLY A 169 -18.83 -31.21 -40.73
C GLY A 169 -18.55 -29.79 -40.27
N LYS A 170 -18.34 -29.55 -38.96
CA LYS A 170 -17.97 -28.24 -38.36
C LYS A 170 -16.64 -28.33 -37.67
N VAL A 171 -15.90 -27.23 -37.64
CA VAL A 171 -14.69 -27.12 -36.81
C VAL A 171 -15.11 -27.14 -35.33
N SER A 172 -14.56 -28.07 -34.58
CA SER A 172 -14.87 -28.28 -33.14
C SER A 172 -13.78 -27.69 -32.26
N SER A 173 -12.54 -28.07 -32.50
CA SER A 173 -11.39 -27.64 -31.66
C SER A 173 -10.08 -27.72 -32.44
N PHE A 174 -9.05 -27.12 -31.86
CA PHE A 174 -7.68 -27.22 -32.29
C PHE A 174 -6.85 -27.97 -31.25
N LYS A 175 -5.99 -28.87 -31.69
CA LYS A 175 -5.03 -29.55 -30.82
C LYS A 175 -3.64 -28.99 -31.12
N VAL A 176 -3.13 -28.16 -30.21
CA VAL A 176 -1.82 -27.53 -30.27
C VAL A 176 -0.86 -28.29 -29.38
N THR A 177 0.18 -28.86 -29.93
CA THR A 177 1.22 -29.61 -29.19
C THR A 177 2.60 -28.96 -29.39
N ASP A 178 2.76 -28.14 -30.43
CA ASP A 178 3.98 -27.41 -30.78
C ASP A 178 3.69 -26.23 -31.72
N GLY A 179 4.71 -25.63 -32.28
CA GLY A 179 4.67 -24.60 -33.28
C GLY A 179 4.58 -23.17 -32.76
N LYS A 180 5.05 -22.25 -33.57
CA LYS A 180 5.16 -20.82 -33.25
C LYS A 180 4.51 -19.95 -34.29
N ILE A 181 3.83 -18.88 -33.85
CA ILE A 181 3.39 -17.79 -34.74
C ILE A 181 4.34 -16.61 -34.56
N VAL A 182 4.83 -16.05 -35.66
CA VAL A 182 5.73 -14.91 -35.70
C VAL A 182 5.12 -13.78 -36.52
N ILE A 183 4.92 -12.61 -35.91
CA ILE A 183 4.56 -11.38 -36.65
C ILE A 183 5.83 -10.55 -36.80
N THR A 184 6.23 -10.25 -38.02
CA THR A 184 7.50 -9.60 -38.29
C THR A 184 7.40 -8.64 -39.52
N GLY A 185 8.47 -7.97 -39.87
CA GLY A 185 8.59 -7.11 -41.04
C GLY A 185 7.55 -6.00 -41.10
N LYS A 186 6.59 -6.12 -42.00
CA LYS A 186 5.50 -5.16 -42.19
C LYS A 186 4.35 -5.35 -41.20
N GLY A 187 4.43 -6.40 -40.38
CA GLY A 187 3.41 -6.68 -39.35
C GLY A 187 2.14 -7.35 -39.89
N MET A 188 1.06 -7.20 -39.13
CA MET A 188 -0.28 -7.72 -39.49
C MET A 188 -1.33 -6.60 -39.33
N ASP A 189 -2.12 -6.36 -40.38
CA ASP A 189 -3.27 -5.46 -40.32
C ASP A 189 -4.56 -6.23 -40.57
N ASP A 190 -5.30 -6.47 -39.51
CA ASP A 190 -6.54 -7.24 -39.54
C ASP A 190 -7.76 -6.49 -38.98
N ARG A 191 -7.73 -5.15 -39.06
CA ARG A 191 -8.83 -4.29 -38.60
C ARG A 191 -10.13 -4.50 -39.34
N GLY A 192 -10.08 -5.15 -40.52
CA GLY A 192 -11.26 -5.48 -41.35
C GLY A 192 -12.06 -6.68 -40.87
N THR A 193 -11.51 -7.49 -39.95
CA THR A 193 -12.18 -8.67 -39.36
C THR A 193 -12.81 -8.35 -38.04
N ASP A 194 -13.85 -9.12 -37.66
CA ASP A 194 -14.48 -8.93 -36.35
C ASP A 194 -13.61 -9.52 -35.22
N TYR A 195 -12.94 -10.67 -35.46
CA TYR A 195 -12.08 -11.38 -34.53
C TYR A 195 -10.80 -11.85 -35.19
N THR A 196 -9.66 -11.66 -34.56
CA THR A 196 -8.35 -12.16 -34.94
C THR A 196 -7.83 -13.10 -33.86
N ASP A 197 -7.69 -14.37 -34.18
CA ASP A 197 -7.19 -15.39 -33.27
C ASP A 197 -5.78 -15.85 -33.67
N LEU A 198 -4.86 -15.80 -32.71
CA LEU A 198 -3.55 -16.46 -32.80
C LEU A 198 -3.51 -17.60 -31.79
N ILE A 199 -3.45 -18.83 -32.25
CA ILE A 199 -3.50 -20.03 -31.39
C ILE A 199 -2.25 -20.87 -31.70
N SER A 200 -1.32 -20.92 -30.74
CA SER A 200 -0.03 -21.59 -30.93
C SER A 200 0.57 -22.03 -29.59
N ARG A 201 1.64 -22.83 -29.62
CA ARG A 201 2.37 -23.10 -28.39
C ARG A 201 3.10 -21.85 -27.88
N SER A 202 3.66 -21.06 -28.82
CA SER A 202 4.25 -19.76 -28.51
C SER A 202 4.02 -18.74 -29.62
N ALA A 203 4.09 -17.43 -29.27
CA ALA A 203 3.96 -16.34 -30.23
C ALA A 203 5.06 -15.28 -30.04
N VAL A 204 5.52 -14.69 -31.16
CA VAL A 204 6.52 -13.61 -31.14
C VAL A 204 6.00 -12.44 -31.99
N ILE A 205 5.95 -11.26 -31.42
CA ILE A 205 5.46 -10.03 -32.05
C ILE A 205 6.63 -9.07 -32.22
N ASN A 206 7.31 -9.15 -33.36
CA ASN A 206 8.46 -8.31 -33.71
C ASN A 206 8.09 -7.11 -34.60
N ALA A 207 6.81 -6.95 -34.92
CA ALA A 207 6.28 -5.83 -35.70
C ALA A 207 4.87 -5.48 -35.20
N GLN A 208 4.30 -4.42 -35.74
CA GLN A 208 2.96 -3.97 -35.36
C GLN A 208 1.89 -5.00 -35.79
N LEU A 209 1.03 -5.35 -34.84
CA LEU A 209 -0.19 -6.12 -35.06
C LEU A 209 -1.39 -5.23 -34.73
N THR A 210 -2.26 -5.01 -35.73
CA THR A 210 -3.51 -4.28 -35.53
C THR A 210 -4.71 -5.17 -35.82
N ALA A 211 -5.70 -5.13 -34.94
CA ALA A 211 -6.91 -5.94 -35.05
C ALA A 211 -8.12 -5.17 -34.50
N ARG A 212 -9.32 -5.71 -34.69
CA ARG A 212 -10.53 -5.21 -34.02
C ARG A 212 -10.66 -5.84 -32.62
N GLU A 213 -10.77 -7.17 -32.58
CA GLU A 213 -10.66 -7.92 -31.32
C GLU A 213 -9.55 -8.96 -31.47
N LEU A 214 -8.49 -8.85 -30.68
CA LEU A 214 -7.34 -9.74 -30.71
C LEU A 214 -7.44 -10.76 -29.58
N ARG A 215 -7.35 -12.04 -29.92
CA ARG A 215 -7.34 -13.12 -28.94
C ARG A 215 -6.13 -14.02 -29.23
N ILE A 216 -5.28 -14.16 -28.22
CA ILE A 216 -4.06 -14.98 -28.32
C ILE A 216 -4.18 -16.11 -27.29
N VAL A 217 -4.02 -17.34 -27.75
CA VAL A 217 -3.99 -18.53 -26.89
C VAL A 217 -2.69 -19.26 -27.12
N THR A 218 -1.90 -19.39 -26.06
CA THR A 218 -0.60 -20.07 -26.11
C THR A 218 -0.53 -21.27 -25.16
N GLY A 219 0.42 -22.16 -25.42
CA GLY A 219 0.66 -23.38 -24.66
C GLY A 219 0.10 -24.64 -25.34
N THR A 220 0.41 -25.79 -24.76
CA THR A 220 -0.05 -27.08 -25.24
C THR A 220 -1.49 -27.35 -24.83
N ASN A 221 -2.41 -27.19 -25.79
CA ASN A 221 -3.85 -27.14 -25.50
C ASN A 221 -4.71 -27.85 -26.56
N LYS A 222 -5.84 -28.37 -26.09
CA LYS A 222 -7.02 -28.51 -26.94
C LYS A 222 -7.89 -27.25 -26.74
N VAL A 223 -8.04 -26.46 -27.81
CA VAL A 223 -8.74 -25.16 -27.81
C VAL A 223 -10.07 -25.31 -28.53
N ASN A 224 -11.18 -24.99 -27.85
CA ASN A 224 -12.50 -24.99 -28.49
C ASN A 224 -12.62 -23.84 -29.51
N TYR A 225 -13.01 -24.12 -30.75
CA TYR A 225 -13.08 -23.10 -31.80
C TYR A 225 -14.04 -21.95 -31.50
N LYS A 226 -15.20 -22.22 -30.88
CA LYS A 226 -16.21 -21.17 -30.62
C LYS A 226 -15.90 -20.31 -29.41
N THR A 227 -15.52 -20.96 -28.29
CA THR A 227 -15.41 -20.31 -26.99
C THR A 227 -13.97 -19.95 -26.61
N LEU A 228 -12.97 -20.50 -27.30
CA LEU A 228 -11.57 -20.49 -26.95
C LEU A 228 -11.23 -21.10 -25.59
N ASN A 229 -12.17 -21.81 -24.97
CA ASN A 229 -11.88 -22.56 -23.76
C ASN A 229 -10.78 -23.59 -24.03
N THR A 230 -9.83 -23.63 -23.14
CA THR A 230 -8.62 -24.46 -23.23
C THR A 230 -8.72 -25.67 -22.32
N LYS A 231 -8.16 -26.79 -22.78
CA LYS A 231 -7.86 -27.96 -21.96
C LYS A 231 -6.40 -28.33 -22.20
N LYS A 232 -5.57 -28.29 -21.15
CA LYS A 232 -4.16 -28.67 -21.23
C LYS A 232 -4.02 -30.09 -21.76
N ILE A 233 -3.03 -30.29 -22.65
CA ILE A 233 -2.63 -31.58 -23.20
C ILE A 233 -1.12 -31.73 -23.10
N LEU A 234 -0.61 -32.94 -23.29
CA LEU A 234 0.84 -33.15 -23.30
C LEU A 234 1.46 -32.57 -24.60
N PRO A 235 2.67 -31.97 -24.49
CA PRO A 235 3.46 -31.60 -25.69
C PRO A 235 3.87 -32.81 -26.49
N ASP A 236 4.34 -32.59 -27.69
CA ASP A 236 4.99 -33.65 -28.49
C ASP A 236 6.29 -34.09 -27.80
N LEU A 237 6.56 -35.41 -27.83
CA LEU A 237 7.65 -36.04 -27.06
C LEU A 237 9.05 -35.45 -27.33
N PHE A 238 9.26 -34.77 -28.45
CA PHE A 238 10.55 -34.23 -28.88
C PHE A 238 10.51 -32.73 -29.12
N SER A 239 9.45 -32.03 -28.66
CA SER A 239 9.37 -30.59 -28.75
C SER A 239 10.00 -29.90 -27.53
N ASP A 240 10.86 -28.94 -27.78
CA ASP A 240 11.46 -28.12 -26.72
C ASP A 240 10.41 -27.19 -26.10
N GLU A 241 10.49 -27.00 -24.78
CA GLU A 241 9.65 -26.06 -24.07
C GLU A 241 10.02 -24.61 -24.49
N PRO A 242 9.07 -23.79 -24.92
CA PRO A 242 9.36 -22.41 -25.26
C PRO A 242 9.77 -21.61 -24.01
N SER A 243 10.76 -20.75 -24.14
CA SER A 243 11.18 -19.85 -23.05
C SER A 243 10.10 -18.83 -22.67
N LEU A 244 9.24 -18.45 -23.62
CA LEU A 244 8.15 -17.51 -23.43
C LEU A 244 6.92 -17.99 -24.21
N ALA A 245 5.75 -17.84 -23.61
CA ALA A 245 4.45 -18.05 -24.26
C ALA A 245 4.17 -16.94 -25.29
N LEU A 246 4.46 -15.70 -24.90
CA LEU A 246 4.37 -14.53 -25.78
C LEU A 246 5.57 -13.61 -25.54
N ASP A 247 6.24 -13.23 -26.62
CA ASP A 247 7.32 -12.25 -26.62
C ASP A 247 6.97 -11.07 -27.53
N VAL A 248 6.76 -9.88 -26.95
CA VAL A 248 6.56 -8.64 -27.69
C VAL A 248 7.86 -7.85 -27.66
N SER A 249 8.56 -7.78 -28.79
CA SER A 249 9.84 -7.09 -28.87
C SER A 249 9.67 -5.56 -28.82
N SER A 250 10.76 -4.83 -28.68
CA SER A 250 10.75 -3.35 -28.64
C SER A 250 10.25 -2.69 -29.95
N LEU A 251 10.34 -3.41 -31.08
CA LEU A 251 9.77 -2.99 -32.38
C LEU A 251 8.34 -3.50 -32.54
N GLY A 252 7.90 -4.45 -31.72
CA GLY A 252 6.57 -5.03 -31.74
C GLY A 252 5.54 -4.14 -31.05
N GLY A 253 4.29 -4.42 -31.35
CA GLY A 253 3.17 -3.79 -30.65
C GLY A 253 1.86 -4.44 -31.04
N MET A 254 0.90 -4.46 -30.11
CA MET A 254 -0.44 -4.98 -30.31
C MET A 254 -1.46 -3.88 -30.05
N TYR A 255 -2.27 -3.58 -31.06
CA TYR A 255 -3.27 -2.53 -31.03
C TYR A 255 -4.62 -3.09 -31.46
N ALA A 256 -5.60 -3.04 -30.58
CA ALA A 256 -6.96 -3.52 -30.88
C ALA A 256 -8.01 -2.72 -30.11
N ASN A 257 -9.30 -3.00 -30.36
CA ASN A 257 -10.34 -2.51 -29.47
C ASN A 257 -10.41 -3.33 -28.18
N LYS A 258 -10.10 -4.64 -28.28
CA LYS A 258 -10.03 -5.56 -27.16
C LYS A 258 -8.88 -6.54 -27.34
N ILE A 259 -8.19 -6.88 -26.25
CA ILE A 259 -7.09 -7.86 -26.25
C ILE A 259 -7.35 -8.89 -25.15
N GLN A 260 -7.28 -10.17 -25.53
CA GLN A 260 -7.31 -11.29 -24.59
C GLN A 260 -6.09 -12.19 -24.81
N LEU A 261 -5.27 -12.35 -23.78
CA LEU A 261 -4.11 -13.24 -23.75
C LEU A 261 -4.38 -14.40 -22.80
N ILE A 262 -4.23 -15.62 -23.27
CA ILE A 262 -4.36 -16.85 -22.48
C ILE A 262 -3.09 -17.67 -22.68
N GLY A 263 -2.29 -17.85 -21.62
CA GLY A 263 -1.12 -18.73 -21.59
C GLY A 263 -1.34 -19.86 -20.58
N THR A 264 -1.24 -21.09 -21.00
CA THR A 264 -1.66 -22.22 -20.18
C THR A 264 -0.53 -23.15 -19.76
N GLU A 265 0.67 -23.00 -20.31
CA GLU A 265 1.84 -23.81 -19.99
C GLU A 265 2.50 -23.27 -18.72
N ASN A 266 2.64 -24.11 -17.69
CA ASN A 266 3.12 -23.70 -16.38
C ASN A 266 4.59 -23.24 -16.46
N GLY A 267 4.89 -22.10 -15.87
CA GLY A 267 6.24 -21.51 -15.88
C GLY A 267 6.61 -20.75 -17.14
N VAL A 268 5.82 -20.87 -18.23
CA VAL A 268 6.09 -20.21 -19.50
C VAL A 268 5.42 -18.84 -19.54
N GLY A 269 6.20 -17.80 -19.34
CA GLY A 269 5.74 -16.43 -19.10
C GLY A 269 5.49 -15.60 -20.35
N VAL A 270 5.13 -14.34 -20.10
CA VAL A 270 4.92 -13.29 -21.13
C VAL A 270 5.92 -12.18 -20.91
N ARG A 271 6.58 -11.70 -21.96
CA ARG A 271 7.44 -10.52 -21.93
C ARG A 271 6.93 -9.45 -22.89
N ASN A 272 6.81 -8.24 -22.38
CA ASN A 272 6.46 -7.06 -23.15
C ASN A 272 7.58 -6.02 -23.13
N ASN A 273 8.31 -5.88 -24.23
CA ASN A 273 9.24 -4.77 -24.45
C ASN A 273 8.66 -3.72 -25.42
N GLY A 274 7.46 -3.96 -25.97
CA GLY A 274 6.75 -3.10 -26.91
C GLY A 274 5.54 -2.41 -26.28
N ILE A 275 4.53 -2.15 -27.11
CA ILE A 275 3.28 -1.52 -26.65
C ILE A 275 2.12 -2.51 -26.85
N ILE A 276 1.38 -2.76 -25.79
CA ILE A 276 0.10 -3.48 -25.83
C ILE A 276 -0.99 -2.48 -25.44
N SER A 277 -1.89 -2.16 -26.40
CA SER A 277 -2.87 -1.10 -26.15
C SER A 277 -4.24 -1.41 -26.76
N THR A 278 -5.29 -1.04 -26.03
CA THR A 278 -6.66 -1.06 -26.55
C THR A 278 -7.21 0.35 -26.73
N ALA A 279 -8.02 0.53 -27.78
CA ALA A 279 -8.62 1.82 -28.12
C ALA A 279 -10.06 2.00 -27.54
N ALA A 280 -10.73 0.92 -27.12
CA ALA A 280 -12.13 1.00 -26.73
C ALA A 280 -12.54 0.12 -25.54
N GLN A 281 -11.90 -1.02 -25.31
CA GLN A 281 -12.30 -2.02 -24.32
C GLN A 281 -11.09 -2.51 -23.50
N ASP A 282 -11.28 -3.70 -22.90
CA ASP A 282 -10.40 -4.26 -21.90
C ASP A 282 -9.14 -4.92 -22.49
N ILE A 283 -8.12 -5.03 -21.65
CA ILE A 283 -7.04 -6.01 -21.79
C ILE A 283 -7.18 -7.03 -20.67
N SER A 284 -7.22 -8.30 -21.06
CA SER A 284 -7.19 -9.43 -20.12
C SER A 284 -5.98 -10.31 -20.41
N ILE A 285 -5.13 -10.49 -19.41
CA ILE A 285 -3.93 -11.34 -19.45
C ILE A 285 -4.10 -12.41 -18.38
N SER A 286 -4.28 -13.66 -18.80
CA SER A 286 -4.36 -14.82 -17.91
C SER A 286 -3.31 -15.83 -18.34
N VAL A 287 -2.24 -15.93 -17.55
CA VAL A 287 -1.06 -16.75 -17.93
C VAL A 287 -0.61 -17.60 -16.74
N ASP A 288 -0.16 -18.82 -17.05
CA ASP A 288 0.40 -19.74 -16.04
C ASP A 288 1.93 -19.59 -15.99
N GLY A 289 2.40 -18.34 -15.86
CA GLY A 289 3.80 -17.95 -15.86
C GLY A 289 4.02 -16.48 -15.58
N LYS A 290 5.28 -16.07 -15.40
CA LYS A 290 5.68 -14.68 -15.08
C LYS A 290 5.23 -13.71 -16.19
N LEU A 291 4.72 -12.55 -15.80
CA LEU A 291 4.56 -11.38 -16.68
C LEU A 291 5.72 -10.40 -16.45
N GLU A 292 6.51 -10.17 -17.46
CA GLU A 292 7.57 -9.15 -17.50
C GLU A 292 7.14 -7.99 -18.41
N ASN A 293 6.89 -6.82 -17.81
CA ASN A 293 6.51 -5.61 -18.55
C ASN A 293 7.59 -4.55 -18.46
N ASN A 294 8.34 -4.37 -19.53
CA ASN A 294 9.41 -3.37 -19.66
C ASN A 294 8.99 -2.12 -20.44
N ASN A 295 7.71 -2.03 -20.87
CA ASN A 295 7.20 -0.89 -21.61
C ASN A 295 5.71 -0.66 -21.25
N ILE A 296 4.81 -0.49 -22.19
CA ILE A 296 3.45 -0.05 -21.93
C ILE A 296 2.44 -1.18 -22.15
N ILE A 297 1.58 -1.42 -21.14
CA ILE A 297 0.32 -2.13 -21.28
C ILE A 297 -0.78 -1.16 -20.86
N SER A 298 -1.64 -0.75 -21.81
CA SER A 298 -2.63 0.32 -21.61
C SER A 298 -4.01 -0.08 -22.11
N ALA A 299 -4.96 -0.24 -21.20
CA ALA A 299 -6.35 -0.55 -21.50
C ALA A 299 -7.23 0.72 -21.47
N ASN A 300 -8.11 0.86 -22.45
CA ASN A 300 -9.06 1.98 -22.50
C ASN A 300 -10.21 1.85 -21.47
N THR A 301 -10.42 0.64 -20.94
CA THR A 301 -11.37 0.42 -19.82
C THR A 301 -10.66 -0.35 -18.71
N ASP A 302 -10.74 -1.65 -18.66
CA ASP A 302 -10.17 -2.46 -17.58
C ASP A 302 -8.89 -3.19 -18.03
N LEU A 303 -7.90 -3.23 -17.14
CA LEU A 303 -6.70 -4.07 -17.26
C LEU A 303 -6.74 -5.15 -16.20
N LEU A 304 -6.91 -6.40 -16.64
CA LEU A 304 -6.95 -7.56 -15.76
C LEU A 304 -5.72 -8.42 -16.00
N ILE A 305 -4.92 -8.65 -14.95
CA ILE A 305 -3.71 -9.47 -14.99
C ILE A 305 -3.84 -10.56 -13.93
N ASP A 306 -3.78 -11.81 -14.36
CA ASP A 306 -3.72 -13.00 -13.52
C ASP A 306 -2.59 -13.91 -14.01
N THR A 307 -1.57 -14.08 -13.19
CA THR A 307 -0.38 -14.89 -13.50
C THR A 307 -0.45 -16.28 -12.88
N ASN A 308 -1.61 -16.68 -12.34
CA ASN A 308 -1.79 -17.97 -11.65
C ASN A 308 -0.72 -18.20 -10.57
N GLN A 309 -0.49 -17.20 -9.72
CA GLN A 309 0.51 -17.19 -8.65
C GLN A 309 1.98 -17.22 -9.14
N HIS A 310 2.26 -16.77 -10.33
CA HIS A 310 3.61 -16.38 -10.75
C HIS A 310 3.81 -14.87 -10.58
N ASP A 311 5.03 -14.39 -10.79
CA ASP A 311 5.40 -13.00 -10.55
C ASP A 311 4.90 -12.05 -11.64
N VAL A 312 4.64 -10.82 -11.26
CA VAL A 312 4.53 -9.67 -12.16
C VAL A 312 5.72 -8.76 -11.93
N ASP A 313 6.50 -8.53 -12.96
CA ASP A 313 7.63 -7.62 -12.98
C ASP A 313 7.28 -6.44 -13.90
N ASN A 314 7.09 -5.27 -13.30
CA ASN A 314 6.80 -4.02 -13.98
C ASN A 314 7.96 -3.02 -13.89
N ASP A 315 9.18 -3.52 -13.80
CA ASP A 315 10.40 -2.71 -13.75
C ASP A 315 10.55 -1.91 -15.05
N ASN A 316 10.62 -0.58 -14.93
CA ASN A 316 10.58 0.36 -16.07
C ASN A 316 9.29 0.34 -16.91
N GLY A 317 8.32 -0.51 -16.57
CA GLY A 317 7.07 -0.67 -17.28
C GLY A 317 5.98 0.30 -16.82
N ARG A 318 4.93 0.41 -17.64
CA ARG A 318 3.71 1.12 -17.30
C ARG A 318 2.51 0.20 -17.47
N LEU A 319 1.78 -0.03 -16.41
CA LEU A 319 0.47 -0.68 -16.42
C LEU A 319 -0.59 0.41 -16.22
N GLN A 320 -1.48 0.56 -17.18
CA GLN A 320 -2.49 1.61 -17.17
C GLN A 320 -3.87 1.10 -17.55
N ALA A 321 -4.88 1.57 -16.83
CA ALA A 321 -6.29 1.44 -17.22
C ALA A 321 -7.00 2.77 -17.01
N GLU A 322 -8.01 3.07 -17.85
CA GLU A 322 -8.85 4.25 -17.64
C GLU A 322 -9.88 4.02 -16.51
N ARG A 323 -10.27 2.77 -16.25
CA ARG A 323 -11.25 2.43 -15.22
C ARG A 323 -10.64 1.55 -14.12
N ASN A 324 -10.61 0.23 -14.29
CA ASN A 324 -10.16 -0.68 -13.26
C ASN A 324 -8.85 -1.36 -13.66
N LEU A 325 -7.92 -1.45 -12.72
CA LEU A 325 -6.71 -2.25 -12.86
C LEU A 325 -6.69 -3.30 -11.74
N ALA A 326 -6.66 -4.57 -12.13
CA ALA A 326 -6.57 -5.67 -11.18
C ALA A 326 -5.34 -6.54 -11.49
N ILE A 327 -4.54 -6.83 -10.46
CA ILE A 327 -3.38 -7.72 -10.53
C ILE A 327 -3.55 -8.82 -9.49
N ALA A 328 -3.49 -10.07 -9.94
CA ALA A 328 -3.38 -11.26 -9.13
C ALA A 328 -2.08 -11.97 -9.47
N SER A 329 -1.14 -12.05 -8.53
CA SER A 329 0.21 -12.58 -8.75
C SER A 329 0.78 -13.23 -7.50
N SER A 330 1.94 -13.89 -7.59
CA SER A 330 2.74 -14.23 -6.43
C SER A 330 3.47 -12.98 -5.92
N LYS A 331 4.39 -12.45 -6.69
CA LYS A 331 5.13 -11.23 -6.38
C LYS A 331 4.76 -10.13 -7.35
N LEU A 332 4.77 -8.87 -6.88
CA LEU A 332 4.68 -7.68 -7.74
C LEU A 332 5.91 -6.80 -7.51
N ASP A 333 6.75 -6.67 -8.54
CA ASP A 333 7.83 -5.69 -8.60
C ASP A 333 7.39 -4.48 -9.44
N ASN A 334 7.36 -3.29 -8.83
CA ASN A 334 7.09 -2.02 -9.49
C ASN A 334 8.24 -1.06 -9.19
N ASN A 335 9.46 -1.45 -9.59
CA ASN A 335 10.70 -0.75 -9.26
C ASN A 335 11.20 0.12 -10.40
N ASN A 336 12.35 0.76 -10.22
CA ASN A 336 13.01 1.63 -11.20
C ASN A 336 12.07 2.77 -11.70
N ASN A 337 11.54 2.68 -12.92
CA ASN A 337 10.56 3.62 -13.48
C ASN A 337 9.14 3.03 -13.53
N GLY A 338 8.91 1.89 -12.87
CA GLY A 338 7.63 1.20 -12.85
C GLY A 338 6.48 2.11 -12.40
N LEU A 339 5.40 2.12 -13.16
CA LEU A 339 4.23 2.95 -12.89
C LEU A 339 2.94 2.16 -13.09
N ILE A 340 2.09 2.17 -12.08
CA ILE A 340 0.76 1.57 -12.12
C ILE A 340 -0.28 2.68 -11.94
N THR A 341 -1.18 2.85 -12.92
CA THR A 341 -2.20 3.90 -12.86
C THR A 341 -3.57 3.42 -13.33
N ALA A 342 -4.62 3.80 -12.61
CA ALA A 342 -6.00 3.59 -13.02
C ALA A 342 -6.95 4.57 -12.31
N LYS A 343 -8.26 4.47 -12.59
CA LYS A 343 -9.22 5.05 -11.70
C LYS A 343 -9.24 4.25 -10.40
N ASP A 344 -9.53 2.97 -10.44
CA ASP A 344 -9.53 2.11 -9.27
C ASP A 344 -8.49 0.98 -9.43
N ILE A 345 -7.74 0.68 -8.37
CA ILE A 345 -6.64 -0.30 -8.39
C ILE A 345 -6.90 -1.37 -7.33
N ASN A 346 -6.78 -2.63 -7.74
CA ASN A 346 -6.85 -3.79 -6.84
C ASN A 346 -5.65 -4.71 -7.08
N ILE A 347 -4.81 -4.90 -6.06
CA ILE A 347 -3.61 -5.73 -6.13
C ILE A 347 -3.69 -6.82 -5.04
N ASN A 348 -3.49 -8.07 -5.46
CA ASN A 348 -3.42 -9.21 -4.56
C ASN A 348 -2.21 -10.08 -4.91
N THR A 349 -1.23 -10.14 -4.02
CA THR A 349 -0.03 -10.99 -4.17
C THR A 349 -0.16 -12.34 -3.44
N HIS A 350 -1.37 -12.72 -3.02
CA HIS A 350 -1.63 -13.99 -2.34
C HIS A 350 -0.71 -14.25 -1.13
N GLY A 351 -0.42 -13.23 -0.34
CA GLY A 351 0.42 -13.32 0.84
C GLY A 351 1.94 -13.27 0.59
N ASN A 352 2.37 -12.93 -0.62
CA ASN A 352 3.77 -12.69 -0.96
C ASN A 352 4.09 -11.19 -1.09
N THR A 353 5.22 -10.83 -1.70
CA THR A 353 5.75 -9.47 -1.63
C THR A 353 5.20 -8.52 -2.69
N LEU A 354 5.13 -7.24 -2.32
CA LEU A 354 4.94 -6.11 -3.20
C LEU A 354 6.06 -5.10 -2.96
N ASP A 355 6.89 -4.84 -3.99
CA ASP A 355 7.94 -3.84 -3.96
C ASP A 355 7.57 -2.65 -4.87
N ASN A 356 7.39 -1.45 -4.30
CA ASN A 356 7.00 -0.24 -5.01
C ASN A 356 8.07 0.86 -4.83
N ASN A 357 9.18 0.75 -5.57
CA ASN A 357 10.29 1.70 -5.52
C ASN A 357 10.48 2.46 -6.84
N GLY A 358 9.50 2.37 -7.75
CA GLY A 358 9.51 3.03 -9.05
C GLY A 358 8.90 4.43 -9.02
N ARG A 359 7.94 4.69 -9.91
CA ARG A 359 7.20 5.96 -9.99
C ARG A 359 5.89 5.95 -9.20
N GLY A 360 5.48 4.78 -8.73
CA GLY A 360 4.38 4.60 -7.80
C GLY A 360 3.16 3.85 -8.32
N ILE A 361 2.19 3.72 -7.42
CA ILE A 361 0.85 3.18 -7.63
C ILE A 361 -0.12 4.34 -7.40
N ILE A 362 -0.83 4.79 -8.44
CA ILE A 362 -1.60 6.04 -8.41
C ILE A 362 -2.99 5.78 -8.96
N ALA A 363 -4.01 6.02 -8.13
CA ALA A 363 -5.41 5.97 -8.51
C ALA A 363 -6.07 7.35 -8.47
N SER A 364 -6.94 7.63 -9.41
CA SER A 364 -7.84 8.78 -9.32
C SER A 364 -9.13 8.48 -8.52
N GLY A 365 -9.33 7.28 -8.07
CA GLY A 365 -10.34 6.75 -7.17
C GLY A 365 -9.69 5.97 -6.05
N SER A 366 -10.13 4.72 -5.85
CA SER A 366 -9.74 3.88 -4.71
C SER A 366 -8.57 2.92 -5.01
N ILE A 367 -7.84 2.57 -3.96
CA ILE A 367 -6.78 1.54 -4.00
C ILE A 367 -7.05 0.48 -2.93
N ASN A 368 -6.98 -0.77 -3.33
CA ASN A 368 -7.00 -1.91 -2.43
C ASN A 368 -5.76 -2.79 -2.68
N ILE A 369 -4.95 -3.01 -1.66
CA ILE A 369 -3.72 -3.84 -1.72
C ILE A 369 -3.78 -4.90 -0.64
N ALA A 370 -3.63 -6.16 -1.04
CA ALA A 370 -3.45 -7.30 -0.15
C ALA A 370 -2.13 -8.02 -0.50
N ALA A 371 -1.18 -8.00 0.43
CA ALA A 371 0.14 -8.62 0.24
C ALA A 371 0.67 -9.21 1.57
N GLY A 372 1.72 -10.03 1.51
CA GLY A 372 2.44 -10.47 2.70
C GLY A 372 3.31 -9.34 3.22
N ASP A 373 4.34 -9.00 2.46
CA ASP A 373 5.22 -7.88 2.79
C ASP A 373 5.12 -6.80 1.72
N ILE A 374 5.03 -5.54 2.16
CA ILE A 374 5.01 -4.37 1.30
C ILE A 374 6.22 -3.50 1.61
N THR A 375 7.01 -3.19 0.58
CA THR A 375 8.01 -2.13 0.63
C THR A 375 7.57 -0.98 -0.28
N ASN A 376 7.26 0.16 0.32
CA ASN A 376 6.93 1.38 -0.41
C ASN A 376 8.06 2.40 -0.28
N GLY A 377 8.90 2.51 -1.28
CA GLY A 377 9.95 3.54 -1.37
C GLY A 377 9.57 4.71 -2.28
N SER A 378 8.34 4.71 -2.83
CA SER A 378 7.82 5.75 -3.70
C SER A 378 6.47 6.24 -3.18
N ARG A 379 5.43 6.21 -4.00
CA ARG A 379 4.09 6.65 -3.59
C ARG A 379 3.02 5.61 -3.88
N ILE A 380 2.08 5.51 -2.95
CA ILE A 380 0.80 4.81 -3.11
C ILE A 380 -0.27 5.86 -2.82
N THR A 381 -0.88 6.42 -3.87
CA THR A 381 -1.76 7.58 -3.73
C THR A 381 -3.11 7.37 -4.42
N GLY A 382 -4.19 7.57 -3.68
CA GLY A 382 -5.56 7.51 -4.17
C GLY A 382 -6.32 8.81 -3.87
N ASN A 383 -7.33 9.14 -4.68
CA ASN A 383 -8.17 10.30 -4.38
C ASN A 383 -9.35 9.96 -3.46
N ASP A 384 -9.75 8.68 -3.41
CA ASP A 384 -10.84 8.21 -2.57
C ASP A 384 -10.32 7.33 -1.41
N ASP A 385 -10.75 6.09 -1.30
CA ASP A 385 -10.36 5.19 -0.22
C ASP A 385 -9.08 4.42 -0.55
N LEU A 386 -8.17 4.34 0.40
CA LEU A 386 -6.98 3.50 0.32
C LEU A 386 -7.03 2.46 1.44
N THR A 387 -7.04 1.18 1.06
CA THR A 387 -7.00 0.06 1.99
C THR A 387 -5.75 -0.78 1.73
N ILE A 388 -4.98 -1.02 2.78
CA ILE A 388 -3.80 -1.89 2.75
C ILE A 388 -3.96 -2.99 3.79
N SER A 389 -3.79 -4.25 3.35
CA SER A 389 -3.67 -5.42 4.23
C SER A 389 -2.32 -6.08 3.99
N ALA A 390 -1.49 -6.17 5.03
CA ALA A 390 -0.12 -6.70 4.92
C ALA A 390 0.29 -7.52 6.16
N GLY A 391 1.24 -8.42 6.01
CA GLY A 391 1.99 -8.98 7.13
C GLY A 391 2.95 -7.93 7.68
N THR A 392 3.79 -7.38 6.80
CA THR A 392 4.68 -6.25 7.10
C THR A 392 4.47 -5.13 6.10
N LEU A 393 4.36 -3.88 6.58
CA LEU A 393 4.38 -2.68 5.74
C LEU A 393 5.57 -1.79 6.11
N ASN A 394 6.54 -1.67 5.21
CA ASN A 394 7.66 -0.74 5.32
C ASN A 394 7.42 0.45 4.40
N ASN A 395 7.05 1.59 4.97
CA ASN A 395 6.84 2.83 4.23
C ASN A 395 8.04 3.77 4.35
N ARG A 396 8.72 4.01 3.25
CA ARG A 396 9.83 4.96 3.08
C ARG A 396 9.50 6.07 2.09
N GLY A 397 8.26 6.13 1.66
CA GLY A 397 7.72 7.10 0.74
C GLY A 397 6.33 7.55 1.17
N GLU A 398 5.51 7.98 0.22
CA GLU A 398 4.18 8.51 0.47
C GLU A 398 3.10 7.43 0.40
N ILE A 399 2.24 7.39 1.41
CA ILE A 399 0.94 6.71 1.37
C ILE A 399 -0.12 7.76 1.65
N SER A 400 -0.97 8.07 0.67
CA SER A 400 -1.96 9.14 0.85
C SER A 400 -3.27 8.88 0.10
N ALA A 401 -4.39 9.28 0.73
CA ALA A 401 -5.73 9.20 0.13
C ALA A 401 -6.72 10.13 0.87
N ASN A 402 -7.99 10.14 0.42
CA ASN A 402 -9.04 10.81 1.16
C ASN A 402 -9.28 10.13 2.51
N THR A 403 -9.51 8.80 2.51
CA THR A 403 -9.47 7.98 3.72
C THR A 403 -8.38 6.91 3.60
N VAL A 404 -7.70 6.61 4.70
CA VAL A 404 -6.64 5.58 4.73
C VAL A 404 -6.95 4.56 5.81
N SER A 405 -6.98 3.29 5.43
CA SER A 405 -7.15 2.16 6.32
C SER A 405 -5.99 1.17 6.13
N ILE A 406 -5.21 0.96 7.16
CA ILE A 406 -4.07 0.04 7.14
C ILE A 406 -4.27 -1.04 8.20
N SER A 407 -4.18 -2.30 7.76
CA SER A 407 -4.13 -3.47 8.63
C SER A 407 -2.81 -4.20 8.37
N ALA A 408 -1.94 -4.29 9.37
CA ALA A 408 -0.64 -4.94 9.22
C ALA A 408 -0.23 -5.69 10.50
N GLY A 409 0.53 -6.77 10.40
CA GLY A 409 1.19 -7.33 11.56
C GLY A 409 2.24 -6.33 12.09
N LYS A 410 3.12 -5.85 11.22
CA LYS A 410 4.06 -4.79 11.54
C LYS A 410 3.95 -3.64 10.56
N LEU A 411 3.81 -2.42 11.07
CA LEU A 411 3.89 -1.18 10.30
C LEU A 411 5.13 -0.38 10.73
N ASN A 412 6.05 -0.16 9.80
CA ASN A 412 7.19 0.74 9.99
C ASN A 412 7.04 1.93 9.03
N ASN A 413 6.85 3.13 9.58
CA ASN A 413 6.73 4.38 8.83
C ASN A 413 7.97 5.25 9.01
N GLN A 414 8.69 5.49 7.92
CA GLN A 414 9.88 6.33 7.86
C GLN A 414 9.64 7.67 7.12
N ASP A 415 8.46 7.83 6.46
CA ASP A 415 8.11 9.05 5.73
C ASP A 415 6.62 9.36 5.94
N LEU A 416 5.80 9.51 4.93
CA LEU A 416 4.45 10.06 5.02
C LEU A 416 3.35 8.99 4.95
N ILE A 417 2.47 8.97 5.94
CA ILE A 417 1.14 8.36 5.86
C ILE A 417 0.11 9.46 6.13
N GLN A 418 -0.71 9.79 5.14
CA GLN A 418 -1.67 10.89 5.25
C GLN A 418 -3.06 10.53 4.76
N ALA A 419 -4.06 10.85 5.54
CA ALA A 419 -5.46 10.90 5.10
C ALA A 419 -5.96 12.35 5.06
N GLN A 420 -6.70 12.71 4.01
CA GLN A 420 -7.35 14.03 3.97
C GLN A 420 -8.54 14.11 4.93
N GLN A 421 -9.17 12.97 5.22
CA GLN A 421 -10.20 12.80 6.24
C GLN A 421 -9.71 11.84 7.32
N ALA A 422 -10.35 10.68 7.49
CA ALA A 422 -10.08 9.75 8.56
C ALA A 422 -8.93 8.79 8.27
N LEU A 423 -8.13 8.51 9.28
CA LEU A 423 -7.05 7.52 9.27
C LEU A 423 -7.31 6.43 10.30
N THR A 424 -7.25 5.17 9.87
CA THR A 424 -7.32 4.02 10.76
C THR A 424 -6.11 3.12 10.55
N ILE A 425 -5.42 2.79 11.63
CA ILE A 425 -4.31 1.82 11.63
C ILE A 425 -4.62 0.74 12.68
N VAL A 426 -4.60 -0.50 12.22
CA VAL A 426 -4.66 -1.70 13.06
C VAL A 426 -3.40 -2.50 12.83
N SER A 427 -2.60 -2.73 13.88
CA SER A 427 -1.35 -3.51 13.76
C SER A 427 -0.96 -4.17 15.07
N ASP A 428 -0.11 -5.19 15.02
CA ASP A 428 0.51 -5.68 16.24
C ASP A 428 1.55 -4.65 16.72
N THR A 429 2.40 -4.18 15.81
CA THR A 429 3.41 -3.16 16.13
C THR A 429 3.33 -2.00 15.14
N LEU A 430 3.26 -0.77 15.66
CA LEU A 430 3.40 0.49 14.92
C LEU A 430 4.74 1.14 15.29
N GLU A 431 5.65 1.21 14.35
CA GLU A 431 6.90 1.96 14.46
C GLU A 431 6.80 3.22 13.57
N ASN A 432 6.74 4.42 14.19
CA ASN A 432 6.80 5.70 13.48
C ASN A 432 8.17 6.33 13.77
N GLU A 433 9.06 6.23 12.83
CA GLU A 433 10.46 6.65 12.96
C GLU A 433 10.59 8.18 13.05
N LYS A 434 11.79 8.67 13.35
CA LYS A 434 12.06 10.09 13.63
C LYS A 434 11.56 11.04 12.54
N ASP A 435 11.69 10.67 11.27
CA ASP A 435 11.24 11.48 10.13
C ASP A 435 9.82 11.13 9.68
N GLY A 436 9.22 10.10 10.29
CA GLY A 436 7.89 9.61 9.97
C GLY A 436 6.79 10.58 10.41
N LEU A 437 5.88 10.86 9.49
CA LEU A 437 4.65 11.62 9.73
C LEU A 437 3.43 10.76 9.44
N ILE A 438 2.59 10.59 10.47
CA ILE A 438 1.27 9.99 10.33
C ILE A 438 0.25 11.10 10.61
N SER A 439 -0.61 11.42 9.64
CA SER A 439 -1.52 12.56 9.79
C SER A 439 -2.90 12.35 9.18
N SER A 440 -3.91 12.97 9.79
CA SER A 440 -5.28 13.01 9.26
C SER A 440 -5.87 14.42 9.29
N GLY A 441 -6.75 14.70 8.33
CA GLY A 441 -7.52 15.94 8.27
C GLY A 441 -8.76 15.92 9.18
N THR A 442 -9.18 14.76 9.69
CA THR A 442 -10.20 14.62 10.73
C THR A 442 -9.66 13.71 11.84
N ASP A 443 -10.27 12.55 12.05
CA ASP A 443 -9.93 11.68 13.16
C ASP A 443 -8.85 10.66 12.81
N THR A 444 -8.01 10.33 13.78
CA THR A 444 -7.05 9.23 13.71
C THR A 444 -7.39 8.18 14.76
N ARG A 445 -7.49 6.94 14.34
CA ARG A 445 -7.65 5.79 15.23
C ARG A 445 -6.49 4.82 15.06
N LEU A 446 -5.80 4.54 16.15
CA LEU A 446 -4.72 3.56 16.26
C LEU A 446 -5.16 2.44 17.19
N GLN A 447 -5.09 1.21 16.73
CA GLN A 447 -5.39 0.03 17.54
C GLN A 447 -4.25 -0.97 17.36
N THR A 448 -3.43 -1.13 18.39
CA THR A 448 -2.17 -1.87 18.31
C THR A 448 -1.93 -2.70 19.56
N HIS A 449 -0.90 -3.55 19.52
CA HIS A 449 -0.32 -4.13 20.71
C HIS A 449 0.77 -3.18 21.27
N ASP A 450 1.67 -2.70 20.41
CA ASP A 450 2.71 -1.74 20.75
C ASP A 450 2.74 -0.55 19.78
N ILE A 451 2.93 0.67 20.32
CA ILE A 451 3.22 1.89 19.55
C ILE A 451 4.60 2.40 19.94
N HIS A 452 5.49 2.56 18.97
CA HIS A 452 6.77 3.25 19.10
C HIS A 452 6.77 4.48 18.20
N ASN A 453 6.59 5.66 18.79
CA ASN A 453 6.55 6.92 18.06
C ASN A 453 7.78 7.77 18.39
N ARG A 454 8.70 7.89 17.43
CA ARG A 454 9.82 8.86 17.46
C ARG A 454 9.61 10.02 16.50
N GLY A 455 8.61 9.91 15.63
CA GLY A 455 8.19 10.90 14.64
C GLY A 455 7.01 11.74 15.13
N LYS A 456 6.09 12.03 14.23
CA LYS A 456 4.89 12.81 14.52
C LYS A 456 3.63 12.04 14.14
N ILE A 457 2.68 11.99 15.07
CA ILE A 457 1.30 11.52 14.82
C ILE A 457 0.38 12.69 15.10
N TYR A 458 -0.39 13.11 14.10
CA TYR A 458 -1.18 14.34 14.18
C TYR A 458 -2.60 14.13 13.63
N ALA A 459 -3.62 14.57 14.37
CA ALA A 459 -5.00 14.60 13.91
C ALA A 459 -5.57 16.02 13.98
N GLN A 460 -6.25 16.48 12.93
CA GLN A 460 -7.02 17.73 12.99
C GLN A 460 -8.33 17.54 13.77
N GLY A 461 -8.87 16.34 13.82
CA GLY A 461 -9.98 15.93 14.70
C GLY A 461 -9.47 15.27 15.97
N ALA A 462 -10.14 14.19 16.38
CA ALA A 462 -9.74 13.38 17.53
C ALA A 462 -8.57 12.44 17.20
N LEU A 463 -7.76 12.13 18.23
CA LEU A 463 -6.75 11.08 18.17
C LEU A 463 -7.05 10.04 19.27
N ASP A 464 -7.49 8.86 18.84
CA ASP A 464 -7.71 7.72 19.73
C ASP A 464 -6.61 6.68 19.51
N ALA A 465 -5.75 6.49 20.50
CA ALA A 465 -4.67 5.52 20.49
C ALA A 465 -4.88 4.49 21.60
N TYR A 466 -5.17 3.28 21.17
CA TYR A 466 -5.24 2.11 22.04
C TYR A 466 -4.04 1.20 21.77
N ALA A 467 -3.18 1.02 22.77
CA ALA A 467 -2.05 0.09 22.71
C ALA A 467 -2.18 -0.92 23.87
N SER A 468 -2.52 -2.17 23.57
CA SER A 468 -2.85 -3.15 24.61
C SER A 468 -1.68 -3.50 25.53
N HIS A 469 -0.44 -3.13 25.19
CA HIS A 469 0.76 -3.37 26.01
C HIS A 469 1.58 -2.10 26.23
N SER A 470 2.08 -1.43 25.20
CA SER A 470 2.93 -0.24 25.38
C SER A 470 2.71 0.87 24.36
N LEU A 471 2.77 2.12 24.84
CA LEU A 471 2.89 3.31 24.02
C LEU A 471 4.19 4.04 24.41
N ASP A 472 5.18 3.95 23.53
CA ASP A 472 6.44 4.65 23.66
C ASP A 472 6.46 5.86 22.73
N ASN A 473 6.39 7.08 23.32
CA ASN A 473 6.47 8.37 22.62
C ASN A 473 7.79 9.07 22.95
N GLU A 474 8.86 8.33 23.22
CA GLU A 474 10.17 8.91 23.54
C GLU A 474 10.66 9.79 22.38
N GLN A 475 10.92 11.08 22.68
CA GLN A 475 11.29 12.10 21.70
C GLN A 475 10.27 12.33 20.56
N GLY A 476 9.14 11.65 20.58
CA GLY A 476 8.07 11.74 19.59
C GLY A 476 7.04 12.83 19.92
N THR A 477 6.12 13.01 18.99
CA THR A 477 4.99 13.94 19.15
C THR A 477 3.67 13.23 18.84
N LEU A 478 2.74 13.28 19.77
CA LEU A 478 1.32 12.98 19.59
C LEU A 478 0.55 14.29 19.71
N ALA A 479 -0.23 14.65 18.69
CA ALA A 479 -0.97 15.91 18.73
C ALA A 479 -2.37 15.80 18.12
N ALA A 480 -3.36 16.44 18.74
CA ALA A 480 -4.72 16.55 18.22
C ALA A 480 -5.27 17.97 18.40
N ILE A 481 -6.02 18.47 17.42
CA ILE A 481 -6.83 19.69 17.59
C ILE A 481 -8.16 19.35 18.27
N GLY A 482 -8.69 18.15 18.06
CA GLY A 482 -9.82 17.59 18.79
C GLY A 482 -9.43 17.03 20.15
N ASN A 483 -10.25 16.13 20.67
CA ASN A 483 -9.92 15.38 21.89
C ASN A 483 -8.83 14.34 21.58
N MET A 484 -8.10 13.95 22.63
CA MET A 484 -7.15 12.84 22.55
C MET A 484 -7.41 11.84 23.66
N THR A 485 -7.47 10.57 23.29
CA THR A 485 -7.58 9.45 24.24
C THR A 485 -6.38 8.52 24.03
N LEU A 486 -5.61 8.30 25.09
CA LEU A 486 -4.51 7.33 25.11
C LEU A 486 -4.85 6.26 26.16
N ASP A 487 -4.91 5.00 25.73
CA ASP A 487 -5.20 3.87 26.60
C ASP A 487 -4.15 2.77 26.38
N THR A 488 -3.38 2.46 27.44
CA THR A 488 -2.27 1.51 27.36
C THR A 488 -1.92 0.95 28.74
N LYS A 489 -1.13 -0.10 28.84
CA LYS A 489 -0.58 -0.52 30.14
C LYS A 489 0.60 0.35 30.56
N THR A 490 1.50 0.63 29.64
CA THR A 490 2.66 1.47 29.91
C THR A 490 2.77 2.61 28.92
N LEU A 491 2.89 3.84 29.40
CA LEU A 491 3.14 5.03 28.61
C LEU A 491 4.53 5.59 28.97
N SER A 492 5.45 5.62 27.99
CA SER A 492 6.69 6.40 28.08
C SER A 492 6.54 7.65 27.22
N ASN A 493 6.73 8.83 27.85
CA ASN A 493 6.77 10.12 27.16
C ASN A 493 8.06 10.87 27.45
N THR A 494 9.16 10.15 27.73
CA THR A 494 10.47 10.75 28.04
C THR A 494 10.94 11.64 26.90
N ALA A 495 11.18 12.92 27.18
CA ALA A 495 11.51 13.96 26.19
C ALA A 495 10.48 14.07 25.03
N GLY A 496 9.32 13.43 25.13
CA GLY A 496 8.27 13.46 24.15
C GLY A 496 7.25 14.58 24.38
N SER A 497 6.34 14.76 23.43
CA SER A 497 5.26 15.74 23.52
C SER A 497 3.92 15.09 23.23
N ILE A 498 2.97 15.23 24.15
CA ILE A 498 1.58 14.83 24.03
C ILE A 498 0.73 16.09 24.17
N PHE A 499 -0.04 16.44 23.13
CA PHE A 499 -0.80 17.68 23.10
C PHE A 499 -2.22 17.47 22.53
N SER A 500 -3.24 17.95 23.26
CA SER A 500 -4.60 18.10 22.76
C SER A 500 -5.07 19.55 22.93
N ALA A 501 -5.61 20.17 21.89
CA ALA A 501 -6.16 21.51 22.05
C ALA A 501 -7.48 21.53 22.87
N ARG A 502 -8.08 20.37 23.09
CA ARG A 502 -9.31 20.19 23.88
C ARG A 502 -9.06 19.31 25.11
N GLN A 503 -9.74 18.18 25.19
CA GLN A 503 -9.61 17.22 26.26
C GLN A 503 -8.53 16.18 25.93
N LEU A 504 -7.66 15.92 26.89
CA LEU A 504 -6.66 14.86 26.85
C LEU A 504 -6.95 13.89 27.99
N ASP A 505 -7.32 12.67 27.65
CA ASP A 505 -7.56 11.58 28.59
C ASP A 505 -6.46 10.52 28.43
N ILE A 506 -5.74 10.23 29.49
CA ILE A 506 -4.69 9.21 29.53
C ILE A 506 -5.07 8.17 30.58
N VAL A 507 -5.12 6.91 30.17
CA VAL A 507 -5.31 5.75 31.04
C VAL A 507 -4.13 4.80 30.86
N ALA A 508 -3.38 4.55 31.94
CA ALA A 508 -2.28 3.60 31.93
C ALA A 508 -1.96 3.07 33.33
N ASP A 509 -1.51 1.82 33.45
CA ASP A 509 -1.04 1.30 34.74
C ASP A 509 0.22 2.06 35.19
N LYS A 510 1.10 2.41 34.26
CA LYS A 510 2.30 3.18 34.52
C LYS A 510 2.54 4.26 33.48
N ILE A 511 2.83 5.47 33.93
CA ILE A 511 3.22 6.60 33.09
C ILE A 511 4.59 7.11 33.49
N ASP A 512 5.48 7.24 32.53
CA ASP A 512 6.80 7.87 32.67
C ASP A 512 6.87 9.10 31.77
N ASN A 513 6.76 10.29 32.37
CA ASN A 513 6.91 11.60 31.71
C ASN A 513 8.24 12.26 32.10
N SER A 514 9.18 11.49 32.61
CA SER A 514 10.44 11.98 33.16
C SER A 514 11.48 12.36 32.11
N ALA A 515 12.61 12.88 32.56
CA ALA A 515 13.77 13.13 31.72
C ALA A 515 14.62 11.87 31.58
N GLY A 516 15.18 11.66 30.39
CA GLY A 516 16.28 10.73 30.20
C GLY A 516 17.60 11.27 30.75
N LEU A 517 18.66 10.46 30.70
CA LEU A 517 19.99 10.81 31.24
C LEU A 517 20.56 12.15 30.73
N PHE A 518 20.22 12.55 29.50
CA PHE A 518 20.75 13.76 28.83
C PHE A 518 19.66 14.59 28.14
N THR A 519 18.38 14.36 28.45
CA THR A 519 17.23 15.02 27.82
C THR A 519 16.41 15.78 28.86
N GLU A 520 15.61 16.71 28.40
CA GLU A 520 14.55 17.32 29.20
C GLU A 520 13.42 16.31 29.44
N GLY A 521 12.55 16.55 30.41
CA GLY A 521 11.39 15.72 30.66
C GLY A 521 10.32 15.87 29.60
N GLY A 522 9.40 14.94 29.54
CA GLY A 522 8.28 14.95 28.60
C GLY A 522 7.27 16.08 28.90
N THR A 523 6.49 16.44 27.91
CA THR A 523 5.39 17.40 28.03
C THR A 523 4.05 16.72 27.77
N ILE A 524 3.12 16.86 28.70
CA ILE A 524 1.71 16.46 28.58
C ILE A 524 0.87 17.73 28.68
N ALA A 525 0.11 18.08 27.64
CA ALA A 525 -0.63 19.33 27.62
C ALA A 525 -2.03 19.21 26.98
N GLY A 526 -3.00 19.89 27.56
CA GLY A 526 -4.38 19.94 27.05
C GLY A 526 -5.17 21.10 27.66
N ASN A 527 -6.32 21.45 27.05
CA ASN A 527 -7.21 22.39 27.75
C ASN A 527 -7.73 21.75 29.04
N THR A 528 -8.21 20.52 28.99
CA THR A 528 -8.43 19.68 30.17
C THR A 528 -7.53 18.47 30.08
N VAL A 529 -6.77 18.16 31.09
CA VAL A 529 -5.90 16.99 31.18
C VAL A 529 -6.45 16.09 32.29
N THR A 530 -6.81 14.87 31.92
CA THR A 530 -7.21 13.79 32.82
C THR A 530 -6.19 12.67 32.75
N VAL A 531 -5.60 12.27 33.84
CA VAL A 531 -4.68 11.15 33.96
C VAL A 531 -5.23 10.15 34.95
N SER A 532 -5.36 8.90 34.55
CA SER A 532 -5.68 7.77 35.40
C SER A 532 -4.53 6.78 35.37
N SER A 533 -3.82 6.58 36.51
CA SER A 533 -2.59 5.76 36.50
C SER A 533 -2.31 5.14 37.86
N GLY A 534 -1.85 3.88 37.90
CA GLY A 534 -1.30 3.28 39.10
C GLY A 534 -0.03 3.99 39.57
N TYR A 535 0.87 4.31 38.65
CA TYR A 535 2.09 5.07 38.98
C TYR A 535 2.39 6.12 37.92
N PHE A 536 2.50 7.37 38.32
CA PHE A 536 2.85 8.49 37.44
C PHE A 536 4.16 9.15 37.89
N ASN A 537 5.21 9.01 37.08
CA ASN A 537 6.50 9.65 37.24
C ASN A 537 6.58 10.89 36.35
N ASN A 538 6.76 12.08 36.94
CA ASN A 538 6.91 13.35 36.22
C ASN A 538 8.24 14.05 36.54
N ASP A 539 9.29 13.30 36.94
CA ASP A 539 10.58 13.94 37.30
C ASP A 539 11.15 14.75 36.13
N LYS A 540 11.31 16.05 36.33
CA LYS A 540 11.69 17.07 35.32
C LYS A 540 10.70 17.18 34.16
N GLY A 541 9.59 16.46 34.15
CA GLY A 541 8.53 16.53 33.16
C GLY A 541 7.60 17.72 33.41
N THR A 542 6.70 17.97 32.47
CA THR A 542 5.74 19.07 32.55
C THR A 542 4.33 18.58 32.20
N VAL A 543 3.38 18.87 33.07
CA VAL A 543 1.94 18.74 32.82
C VAL A 543 1.30 20.12 32.78
N LYS A 544 0.61 20.47 31.69
CA LYS A 544 -0.02 21.79 31.51
C LYS A 544 -1.49 21.69 31.12
N GLY A 545 -2.34 22.57 31.69
CA GLY A 545 -3.75 22.62 31.32
C GLY A 545 -4.45 23.90 31.77
N ASN A 546 -5.73 24.04 31.38
CA ASN A 546 -6.62 24.93 32.08
C ASN A 546 -7.17 24.22 33.31
N LYS A 547 -7.54 22.94 33.21
CA LYS A 547 -7.91 22.07 34.33
C LYS A 547 -7.08 20.79 34.26
N ILE A 548 -6.63 20.33 35.43
CA ILE A 548 -5.85 19.10 35.57
C ILE A 548 -6.51 18.21 36.62
N TYR A 549 -6.80 16.97 36.25
CA TYR A 549 -7.33 15.91 37.09
C TYR A 549 -6.38 14.71 37.04
N LEU A 550 -5.81 14.38 38.21
CA LEU A 550 -4.97 13.18 38.34
C LEU A 550 -5.67 12.25 39.34
N GLN A 551 -5.81 10.98 38.98
CA GLN A 551 -6.40 9.96 39.85
C GLN A 551 -5.65 8.63 39.72
N GLY A 552 -5.47 7.89 40.82
CA GLY A 552 -4.80 6.60 40.87
C GLY A 552 -3.98 6.40 42.12
N ASP A 553 -2.96 5.53 42.07
CA ASP A 553 -2.26 5.13 43.27
C ASP A 553 -1.21 6.18 43.69
N THR A 554 -0.09 6.28 42.98
CA THR A 554 1.04 7.15 43.36
C THR A 554 1.37 8.18 42.28
N PHE A 555 1.51 9.44 42.71
CA PHE A 555 1.95 10.55 41.84
C PHE A 555 3.28 11.13 42.35
N ASP A 556 4.34 10.90 41.61
CA ASP A 556 5.67 11.48 41.85
C ASP A 556 5.91 12.65 40.89
N VAL A 557 5.73 13.87 41.34
CA VAL A 557 6.05 15.08 40.56
C VAL A 557 7.55 15.20 40.36
N GLY A 558 8.35 14.65 41.29
CA GLY A 558 9.80 14.76 41.25
C GLY A 558 10.26 16.21 41.23
N ASN A 559 11.20 16.53 40.36
CA ASN A 559 11.62 17.90 40.03
C ASN A 559 10.84 18.50 38.83
N GLY A 560 9.69 17.92 38.49
CA GLY A 560 8.85 18.34 37.38
C GLY A 560 7.84 19.43 37.76
N HIS A 561 6.98 19.77 36.80
CA HIS A 561 6.04 20.85 36.91
C HIS A 561 4.61 20.40 36.56
N ILE A 562 3.65 20.69 37.42
CA ILE A 562 2.22 20.62 37.13
C ILE A 562 1.67 22.04 37.18
N ALA A 563 1.18 22.56 36.05
CA ALA A 563 0.77 23.95 35.92
C ALA A 563 -0.61 24.09 35.27
N ALA A 564 -1.57 24.64 36.00
CA ALA A 564 -2.88 24.97 35.46
C ALA A 564 -3.17 26.48 35.47
N THR A 565 -4.03 26.93 34.54
CA THR A 565 -4.63 28.25 34.65
C THR A 565 -5.77 28.25 35.66
N GLY A 566 -6.59 27.20 35.71
CA GLY A 566 -7.69 26.97 36.64
C GLY A 566 -7.33 25.89 37.65
N ASP A 567 -8.30 25.04 38.00
CA ASP A 567 -8.17 24.10 39.09
C ASP A 567 -7.23 22.92 38.82
N ILE A 568 -6.53 22.47 39.88
CA ILE A 568 -5.80 21.21 39.92
C ILE A 568 -6.46 20.33 40.98
N THR A 569 -6.82 19.11 40.58
CA THR A 569 -7.34 18.10 41.51
C THR A 569 -6.50 16.83 41.38
N VAL A 570 -6.01 16.33 42.50
CA VAL A 570 -5.28 15.07 42.61
C VAL A 570 -5.97 14.19 43.63
N ASN A 571 -6.25 12.95 43.27
CA ASN A 571 -6.72 11.89 44.12
C ASN A 571 -5.73 10.72 44.04
N ALA A 572 -4.82 10.62 44.97
CA ALA A 572 -3.88 9.53 45.11
C ALA A 572 -4.41 8.52 46.14
N ASP A 573 -4.58 7.28 45.73
CA ASP A 573 -5.02 6.20 46.63
C ASP A 573 -3.90 5.74 47.57
N ASP A 574 -2.63 6.12 47.26
CA ASP A 574 -1.45 5.95 48.10
C ASP A 574 -0.76 7.31 48.34
N ASP A 575 0.26 7.65 47.56
CA ASP A 575 1.24 8.69 47.85
C ASP A 575 1.24 9.87 46.87
N PHE A 576 1.61 11.05 47.34
CA PHE A 576 1.89 12.23 46.54
C PHE A 576 3.21 12.90 46.92
N TYR A 577 4.13 13.07 45.99
CA TYR A 577 5.48 13.59 46.18
C TYR A 577 5.80 14.79 45.28
N VAL A 578 6.40 15.85 45.87
CA VAL A 578 7.01 16.99 45.16
C VAL A 578 8.42 17.20 45.64
N ASN A 579 9.44 16.96 44.84
CA ASN A 579 10.84 17.14 45.23
C ASN A 579 11.29 18.61 45.14
N ASN A 580 12.50 18.92 45.62
CA ASN A 580 13.03 20.28 45.89
C ASN A 580 12.89 21.28 44.71
N HIS A 581 12.98 20.83 43.45
CA HIS A 581 12.80 21.70 42.28
C HIS A 581 11.44 21.53 41.59
N GLY A 582 10.60 20.65 42.14
CA GLY A 582 9.27 20.38 41.64
C GLY A 582 8.27 21.50 41.95
N SER A 583 7.23 21.62 41.16
CA SER A 583 6.15 22.58 41.45
C SER A 583 4.78 22.11 41.00
N VAL A 584 3.78 22.53 41.83
CA VAL A 584 2.35 22.42 41.47
C VAL A 584 1.76 23.83 41.56
N GLU A 585 1.35 24.40 40.42
CA GLU A 585 0.92 25.80 40.35
C GLU A 585 -0.45 25.95 39.67
N SER A 586 -1.39 26.64 40.36
CA SER A 586 -2.63 27.13 39.78
C SER A 586 -2.63 28.66 39.71
N LYS A 587 -2.77 29.24 38.50
CA LYS A 587 -2.70 30.71 38.31
C LYS A 587 -3.97 31.44 38.67
N ALA A 588 -5.14 30.82 38.54
CA ALA A 588 -6.43 31.47 38.83
C ALA A 588 -7.47 30.54 39.48
N GLY A 589 -7.12 29.31 39.82
CA GLY A 589 -8.00 28.33 40.43
C GLY A 589 -7.47 27.82 41.78
N ASN A 590 -8.10 26.74 42.22
CA ASN A 590 -7.80 26.04 43.47
C ASN A 590 -6.84 24.87 43.21
N ILE A 591 -6.18 24.42 44.30
CA ILE A 591 -5.44 23.14 44.31
C ILE A 591 -6.08 22.27 45.39
N ASN A 592 -6.56 21.09 44.99
CA ASN A 592 -7.09 20.06 45.86
C ASN A 592 -6.26 18.80 45.72
N ILE A 593 -5.58 18.35 46.76
CA ILE A 593 -4.78 17.12 46.75
C ILE A 593 -5.22 16.22 47.88
N ASN A 594 -5.65 15.01 47.55
CA ASN A 594 -5.96 13.94 48.47
C ASN A 594 -4.95 12.82 48.24
N ALA A 595 -4.11 12.53 49.22
CA ALA A 595 -3.23 11.36 49.26
C ALA A 595 -3.65 10.47 50.42
N ALA A 596 -4.03 9.22 50.13
CA ALA A 596 -4.56 8.37 51.21
C ALA A 596 -3.49 8.04 52.26
N ASP A 597 -2.24 7.87 51.87
CA ASP A 597 -1.12 7.58 52.77
C ASP A 597 -0.21 8.81 52.97
N ASN A 598 0.80 9.02 52.16
CA ASN A 598 1.81 10.04 52.42
C ASN A 598 1.69 11.22 51.46
N PHE A 599 1.76 12.41 52.01
CA PHE A 599 1.99 13.64 51.29
C PHE A 599 3.35 14.23 51.70
N SER A 600 4.24 14.42 50.72
CA SER A 600 5.54 15.05 50.95
C SER A 600 5.80 16.17 49.93
N ASN A 601 6.09 17.36 50.44
CA ASN A 601 6.45 18.51 49.64
C ASN A 601 7.82 19.08 50.02
N ASP A 602 8.83 18.88 49.21
CA ASP A 602 10.14 19.53 49.29
C ASP A 602 10.24 20.73 48.31
N GLY A 603 9.29 20.86 47.37
CA GLY A 603 9.24 21.84 46.31
C GLY A 603 8.29 23.02 46.56
N THR A 604 7.52 23.40 45.56
CA THR A 604 6.61 24.55 45.60
C THR A 604 5.18 24.16 45.23
N ILE A 605 4.22 24.44 46.13
CA ILE A 605 2.80 24.35 45.80
C ILE A 605 2.22 25.76 45.92
N LYS A 606 1.62 26.28 44.85
CA LYS A 606 1.17 27.66 44.79
C LYS A 606 -0.17 27.79 44.05
N ALA A 607 -1.11 28.50 44.67
CA ALA A 607 -2.39 28.85 44.04
C ALA A 607 -2.71 30.34 44.18
N THR A 608 -3.67 30.82 43.36
CA THR A 608 -4.35 32.09 43.61
C THR A 608 -5.61 31.86 44.44
N GLY A 609 -6.35 30.78 44.17
CA GLY A 609 -7.50 30.33 44.98
C GLY A 609 -7.10 29.46 46.16
N ALA A 610 -8.05 28.76 46.75
CA ALA A 610 -7.83 27.96 47.97
C ALA A 610 -6.92 26.74 47.69
N ILE A 611 -6.17 26.32 48.71
CA ILE A 611 -5.40 25.06 48.68
C ILE A 611 -5.98 24.14 49.78
N ASN A 612 -6.43 22.94 49.38
CA ASN A 612 -6.93 21.91 50.26
C ASN A 612 -6.06 20.66 50.12
N LEU A 613 -5.44 20.21 51.19
CA LEU A 613 -4.52 19.08 51.22
C LEU A 613 -4.97 18.08 52.28
N ASN A 614 -5.17 16.85 51.90
CA ASN A 614 -5.57 15.77 52.80
C ASN A 614 -4.59 14.60 52.68
N SER A 615 -4.19 14.01 53.81
CA SER A 615 -3.35 12.81 53.81
C SER A 615 -3.45 12.04 55.13
N SER A 616 -2.83 10.87 55.21
CA SER A 616 -2.62 10.18 56.49
C SER A 616 -1.43 10.80 57.20
N THR A 617 -0.29 10.92 56.57
CA THR A 617 0.90 11.62 57.06
C THR A 617 1.27 12.75 56.12
N PHE A 618 1.58 13.91 56.68
CA PHE A 618 1.90 15.12 55.93
C PHE A 618 3.28 15.64 56.33
N SER A 619 4.17 15.80 55.37
CA SER A 619 5.46 16.44 55.53
C SER A 619 5.65 17.61 54.57
N ASN A 620 6.12 18.74 55.02
CA ASN A 620 6.46 19.91 54.23
C ASN A 620 7.83 20.46 54.57
N LYS A 621 8.75 20.42 53.64
CA LYS A 621 10.05 21.08 53.73
C LYS A 621 10.18 22.23 52.77
N GLY A 622 9.30 22.26 51.76
CA GLY A 622 9.21 23.25 50.72
C GLY A 622 8.30 24.44 51.04
N SER A 623 7.70 25.01 50.00
CA SER A 623 6.81 26.16 50.11
C SER A 623 5.38 25.81 49.66
N ILE A 624 4.41 26.11 50.52
CA ILE A 624 2.97 26.04 50.18
C ILE A 624 2.39 27.43 50.37
N SER A 625 1.84 28.05 49.31
CA SER A 625 1.36 29.44 49.41
C SER A 625 0.15 29.72 48.53
N THR A 626 -0.76 30.53 49.06
CA THR A 626 -1.91 31.03 48.32
C THR A 626 -2.28 32.45 48.68
N GLY A 627 -2.93 33.16 47.76
CA GLY A 627 -3.62 34.43 48.03
C GLY A 627 -4.93 34.29 48.80
N ASP A 628 -5.42 33.08 48.99
CA ASP A 628 -6.66 32.74 49.68
C ASP A 628 -6.39 31.87 50.92
N LYS A 629 -7.20 30.86 51.22
CA LYS A 629 -7.12 30.00 52.42
C LYS A 629 -6.36 28.70 52.08
N ILE A 630 -5.64 28.20 53.11
CA ILE A 630 -5.09 26.85 53.11
C ILE A 630 -5.82 26.03 54.17
N ALA A 631 -6.28 24.83 53.81
CA ALA A 631 -6.77 23.82 54.71
C ALA A 631 -5.95 22.54 54.54
N ILE A 632 -5.35 22.05 55.66
CA ILE A 632 -4.58 20.80 55.67
C ILE A 632 -5.20 19.86 56.71
N TYR A 633 -5.49 18.62 56.29
CA TYR A 633 -5.93 17.56 57.19
C TYR A 633 -4.96 16.38 57.13
N ALA A 634 -4.45 15.95 58.26
CA ALA A 634 -3.61 14.77 58.42
C ALA A 634 -4.25 13.77 59.41
N ALA A 635 -4.64 12.58 58.91
CA ALA A 635 -5.32 11.58 59.76
C ALA A 635 -4.42 11.01 60.86
N LYS A 636 -3.09 11.19 60.77
CA LYS A 636 -2.13 10.76 61.79
C LYS A 636 -1.25 11.94 62.23
N SER A 637 -0.34 12.42 61.41
CA SER A 637 0.68 13.39 61.78
C SER A 637 0.91 14.43 60.69
N PHE A 638 1.15 15.66 61.14
CA PHE A 638 1.60 16.77 60.30
C PHE A 638 2.97 17.22 60.78
N GLU A 639 3.90 17.38 59.85
CA GLU A 639 5.24 17.92 60.08
C GLU A 639 5.55 19.05 59.10
N ASN A 640 5.80 20.25 59.58
CA ASN A 640 6.38 21.32 58.80
C ASN A 640 7.86 21.41 59.16
N GLU A 641 8.68 20.75 58.39
CA GLU A 641 10.11 20.58 58.66
C GLU A 641 10.90 21.89 58.64
N ASN A 642 12.16 21.84 59.06
CA ASN A 642 13.05 22.99 59.02
C ASN A 642 13.16 23.56 57.59
N HIS A 643 12.96 24.86 57.41
CA HIS A 643 12.78 25.62 56.17
C HIS A 643 11.40 25.48 55.50
N GLY A 644 10.53 24.62 55.96
CA GLY A 644 9.16 24.52 55.47
C GLY A 644 8.39 25.83 55.66
N TYR A 645 7.75 26.33 54.61
CA TYR A 645 7.00 27.57 54.59
C TYR A 645 5.56 27.36 54.14
N ILE A 646 4.59 27.67 54.96
CA ILE A 646 3.17 27.58 54.65
C ILE A 646 2.53 28.95 54.86
N ASN A 647 1.91 29.52 53.82
CA ASN A 647 1.30 30.83 53.82
C ASN A 647 -0.09 30.82 53.18
N GLY A 648 -1.13 30.78 53.98
CA GLY A 648 -2.51 31.01 53.56
C GLY A 648 -2.92 32.44 53.88
N ARG A 649 -2.87 33.36 52.91
CA ARG A 649 -3.02 34.80 53.14
C ARG A 649 -4.30 35.16 53.90
N ASN A 650 -5.44 34.54 53.55
CA ASN A 650 -6.76 34.83 54.13
C ASN A 650 -7.19 33.76 55.16
N GLY A 651 -6.29 32.95 55.67
CA GLY A 651 -6.50 31.93 56.69
C GLY A 651 -5.67 30.66 56.45
N LEU A 652 -5.22 30.06 57.53
CA LEU A 652 -4.52 28.77 57.52
C LEU A 652 -5.15 27.85 58.59
N SER A 653 -5.72 26.74 58.18
CA SER A 653 -6.24 25.71 59.09
C SER A 653 -5.45 24.43 58.92
N ILE A 654 -4.87 23.90 59.98
CA ILE A 654 -4.17 22.61 59.99
C ILE A 654 -4.77 21.74 61.06
N GLU A 655 -5.25 20.58 60.70
CA GLU A 655 -5.74 19.56 61.61
C GLU A 655 -4.94 18.27 61.44
N ALA A 656 -4.36 17.80 62.58
CA ALA A 656 -3.65 16.50 62.55
C ALA A 656 -4.13 15.70 63.79
N VAL A 657 -4.60 14.47 63.58
CA VAL A 657 -5.23 13.75 64.72
C VAL A 657 -4.28 13.51 65.89
N ASN A 658 -3.05 13.03 65.65
CA ASN A 658 -2.14 12.67 66.72
C ASN A 658 -1.13 13.76 67.06
N THR A 659 -0.33 14.21 66.08
CA THR A 659 0.77 15.17 66.26
C THR A 659 0.81 16.22 65.18
N LEU A 660 1.03 17.45 65.57
CA LEU A 660 1.34 18.60 64.74
C LEU A 660 2.66 19.18 65.18
N ASP A 661 3.69 18.98 64.40
CA ASP A 661 5.05 19.46 64.68
C ASP A 661 5.43 20.55 63.67
N ASN A 662 5.82 21.75 64.14
CA ASN A 662 6.30 22.86 63.34
C ASN A 662 7.76 23.17 63.66
N GLU A 663 8.65 22.93 62.69
CA GLU A 663 10.06 23.33 62.73
C GLU A 663 10.35 24.50 61.77
N GLY A 664 9.39 24.83 60.89
CA GLY A 664 9.47 25.87 59.85
C GLY A 664 8.64 27.11 60.20
N SER A 665 7.97 27.68 59.19
CA SER A 665 7.16 28.88 59.31
C SER A 665 5.72 28.65 58.86
N LEU A 666 4.77 28.95 59.69
CA LEU A 666 3.34 29.02 59.38
C LEU A 666 2.91 30.51 59.45
N TYR A 667 2.26 30.98 58.34
CA TYR A 667 1.94 32.38 58.14
C TYR A 667 0.50 32.59 57.64
N SER A 668 -0.21 33.58 58.19
CA SER A 668 -1.47 34.10 57.64
C SER A 668 -1.57 35.61 57.98
N TYR A 669 -2.29 36.41 57.19
CA TYR A 669 -2.71 37.76 57.63
C TYR A 669 -3.96 37.76 58.46
N ASP A 670 -4.79 36.68 58.33
CA ASP A 670 -6.03 36.53 59.13
C ASP A 670 -5.78 35.52 60.28
N THR A 671 -6.53 34.45 60.34
CA THR A 671 -6.45 33.48 61.46
C THR A 671 -5.57 32.26 61.02
N ILE A 672 -4.78 31.75 61.99
CA ILE A 672 -4.21 30.43 62.02
C ILE A 672 -4.96 29.55 63.00
N THR A 673 -5.58 28.46 62.55
CA THR A 673 -6.23 27.45 63.38
C THR A 673 -5.43 26.16 63.35
N LEU A 674 -4.91 25.71 64.48
CA LEU A 674 -4.17 24.46 64.68
C LEU A 674 -4.97 23.50 65.55
N ARG A 675 -5.22 22.26 65.11
CA ARG A 675 -5.96 21.24 65.87
C ARG A 675 -5.18 19.93 65.90
N SER A 676 -4.82 19.43 67.10
CA SER A 676 -4.18 18.12 67.26
C SER A 676 -4.10 17.73 68.74
N HIS A 677 -4.07 16.41 69.05
CA HIS A 677 -3.83 15.96 70.43
C HIS A 677 -2.50 16.52 71.01
N LYS A 678 -1.47 16.66 70.18
CA LYS A 678 -0.21 17.28 70.55
C LYS A 678 0.22 18.30 69.51
N VAL A 679 0.44 19.53 69.89
CA VAL A 679 1.02 20.59 69.04
C VAL A 679 2.40 20.98 69.60
N THR A 680 3.45 20.90 68.78
CA THR A 680 4.82 21.31 69.08
C THR A 680 5.27 22.39 68.15
N ASN A 681 5.67 23.55 68.63
CA ASN A 681 6.38 24.59 67.86
C ASN A 681 7.83 24.61 68.34
N HIS A 682 8.73 24.08 67.51
CA HIS A 682 10.14 23.80 67.80
C HIS A 682 10.99 25.08 67.89
N SER A 683 12.21 24.96 68.46
CA SER A 683 13.15 26.08 68.53
C SER A 683 13.56 26.54 67.06
N GLY A 684 13.41 27.86 66.87
CA GLY A 684 13.66 28.47 65.54
C GLY A 684 12.41 28.56 64.65
N ALA A 685 11.37 27.82 65.00
CA ALA A 685 10.12 27.81 64.20
C ALA A 685 9.27 29.06 64.51
N LYS A 686 8.40 29.40 63.50
CA LYS A 686 7.54 30.60 63.63
C LYS A 686 6.08 30.26 63.31
N ILE A 687 5.16 30.76 64.09
CA ILE A 687 3.73 30.84 63.84
C ILE A 687 3.37 32.33 63.85
N SER A 688 2.77 32.89 62.81
CA SER A 688 2.54 34.31 62.65
C SER A 688 1.23 34.61 61.96
N SER A 689 0.28 35.22 62.71
CA SER A 689 -0.97 35.73 62.15
C SER A 689 -1.52 36.81 63.05
N ASP A 690 -2.60 37.49 62.65
CA ASP A 690 -3.30 38.42 63.52
C ASP A 690 -3.94 37.70 64.72
N ASP A 691 -4.49 36.48 64.45
CA ASP A 691 -5.14 35.65 65.49
C ASP A 691 -4.73 34.17 65.29
N ASN A 692 -4.26 33.51 66.41
CA ASN A 692 -3.82 32.11 66.38
C ASN A 692 -4.70 31.29 67.33
N GLU A 693 -5.56 30.42 66.82
CA GLU A 693 -6.40 29.51 67.60
C GLU A 693 -5.74 28.12 67.64
N ILE A 694 -5.40 27.63 68.85
CA ILE A 694 -4.70 26.33 69.00
C ILE A 694 -5.58 25.43 69.91
N PHE A 695 -6.10 24.34 69.27
CA PHE A 695 -6.91 23.32 69.97
C PHE A 695 -6.01 22.09 70.19
N THR A 696 -5.68 21.78 71.46
CA THR A 696 -4.76 20.68 71.77
C THR A 696 -4.82 20.21 73.20
N ASP A 697 -4.65 18.91 73.45
CA ASP A 697 -4.47 18.37 74.85
C ASP A 697 -3.07 18.67 75.37
N ARG A 698 -2.09 18.87 74.47
CA ARG A 698 -0.70 19.16 74.87
C ARG A 698 -0.04 20.16 73.91
N PHE A 699 0.20 21.38 74.43
CA PHE A 699 0.98 22.40 73.67
C PHE A 699 2.42 22.49 74.19
N VAL A 700 3.40 22.39 73.24
CA VAL A 700 4.83 22.60 73.59
C VAL A 700 5.37 23.68 72.61
N ASN A 701 5.75 24.85 73.21
CA ASN A 701 6.28 25.95 72.41
C ASN A 701 7.71 26.29 72.81
N HIS A 702 8.66 26.06 71.89
CA HIS A 702 10.06 26.48 71.99
C HIS A 702 10.42 27.49 70.88
N GLY A 703 9.51 27.81 70.01
CA GLY A 703 9.65 28.74 68.92
C GLY A 703 9.02 30.08 69.14
N ARG A 704 8.68 30.84 68.13
CA ARG A 704 8.06 32.16 68.17
C ARG A 704 6.62 32.12 67.70
N ILE A 705 5.73 32.74 68.45
CA ILE A 705 4.36 33.03 68.01
C ILE A 705 4.24 34.54 67.90
N GLU A 706 3.74 35.07 66.81
CA GLU A 706 3.44 36.47 66.53
C GLU A 706 1.94 36.67 66.37
N GLY A 707 1.38 37.73 66.94
CA GLY A 707 -0.04 38.04 67.02
C GLY A 707 -0.70 37.48 68.32
N TYR A 708 -2.00 37.64 68.38
CA TYR A 708 -2.79 37.10 69.52
C TYR A 708 -2.89 35.56 69.36
N TYR A 709 -2.92 34.85 70.54
CA TYR A 709 -3.17 33.39 70.48
C TYR A 709 -4.02 32.94 71.66
N ASP A 710 -4.95 32.02 71.34
CA ASP A 710 -5.81 31.34 72.33
C ASP A 710 -5.56 29.83 72.32
N LEU A 711 -5.57 29.21 73.47
CA LEU A 711 -5.46 27.76 73.69
C LEU A 711 -6.81 27.20 74.08
N HIS A 712 -7.22 26.14 73.38
CA HIS A 712 -8.46 25.42 73.64
C HIS A 712 -8.17 23.93 73.82
N ASP A 713 -9.01 23.20 74.55
CA ASP A 713 -8.94 21.75 74.64
C ASP A 713 -9.32 21.14 73.23
N TYR A 714 -8.61 20.10 72.85
CA TYR A 714 -8.83 19.42 71.53
C TYR A 714 -10.05 18.54 71.52
#